data_86bcd6b6768c398d1ecadf757d59a278
#
_entry.id   86bcd6b6768c398d1ecadf757d59a278
#
_cell.length_a   1.000
_cell.length_b   1.000
_cell.length_c   1.000
_cell.angle_alpha   90.00
_cell.angle_beta   90.00
_cell.angle_gamma   90.00
#
_symmetry.space_group_name_H-M   'P 1'
#
loop_
_entity.id
_entity.type
_entity.pdbx_description
1 polymer ?
#
loop_
_entity_poly.entity_id
_entity_poly.type
_entity_poly.pdbx_seq_one_letter_code
_entity_poly.pdbx_strand_id
1 'polypeptide(L)'
;LVSSSEALLDANRADLWDSGRINTNESVNIVYEGVPLIAGQKCFWKVRFSDEQGNWSSWSAPASWRMGLLADDWGAQWIGSEKMEAQSVGGRKVNNVMPDPWFRKTFNLETIPQDAVIYVASVGYHELYVNGKKVGDAVLSPSVTDHKSRARYMTYDITNYLQSGNNVIALWLGTSWSIFPAYQREDKPAIPMALVQAEIILPSGKELQITSDESWKTHASPNTLLGYWEAHHFEGECYDAALEKDNWNAIDFDDSDWEQVKVYHPALKVSSDRTEPNRLIQEITPLSIQEITPGVYRVDMGVNYAGWFEMQLKGQPGDSIVFQFSEREKDVCSYGIHSIYKVGPKRKGTFCNRFNYMTGRWVQISGLRYKPTIDQIRGWMIRPDYRRSGGFECDIPLLNNIYRTTLWTLENLSLGNYVVDCPHRERCGYGGDALATTRTALGNYQLGAFYNKWMEDWRDVQEADGNVPYTAPTRIGGGGPSWSGFCITLPWEFYRQYGDIRILSESFPTIQRWLDFLETKSQHNMLVRWGGKWSFLGDWLWPDAWSERSAMEKQGKALGDTRETLFFNNCHWIYSLETAARIADILGHKTVAATYRKRASEIRKAVHTTFFDSRNNSYVNGYPSYLAIALMVDLPPENLRTKVWKRLEQEILVNRKGHFWGGITAGSFLLHTLLDNHRDDLIFEMAMKEDFPGWGNMLEKGNGTLFEDWECRGSALHSSYLYIGSWFIEALGGIRRTESGYKQFIIEPWITEKGPQQVRSHYNSMYGNIESNWAVNSGVLNLEVTVPANTTAILKLSDIDLETLKEGDSIWKEAKGVSLYTQKGKAISLALQSGTYRFSVTMNSGLQ
;
A
#
# COMPACT_ATOMS: atom_id res chain seq x y z
N LEU A 1 -28.61 9.37 13.06
CA LEU A 1 -29.74 9.41 12.12
C LEU A 1 -29.24 9.14 10.70
N VAL A 2 -29.96 8.33 9.95
CA VAL A 2 -29.74 8.09 8.51
C VAL A 2 -31.06 8.27 7.77
N SER A 3 -31.04 9.01 6.64
CA SER A 3 -32.23 9.37 5.87
C SER A 3 -31.99 9.19 4.37
N SER A 4 -33.07 8.99 3.61
CA SER A 4 -33.04 8.88 2.13
C SER A 4 -32.86 10.23 1.43
N SER A 5 -33.03 11.34 2.13
CA SER A 5 -32.83 12.68 1.60
C SER A 5 -32.27 13.66 2.65
N GLU A 6 -31.57 14.67 2.17
CA GLU A 6 -31.01 15.72 3.02
C GLU A 6 -32.12 16.51 3.75
N ALA A 7 -33.23 16.78 3.07
CA ALA A 7 -34.38 17.48 3.65
C ALA A 7 -35.02 16.71 4.82
N LEU A 8 -35.07 15.38 4.76
CA LEU A 8 -35.54 14.57 5.89
C LEU A 8 -34.52 14.62 7.03
N LEU A 9 -33.23 14.55 6.72
CA LEU A 9 -32.18 14.61 7.71
C LEU A 9 -32.17 15.95 8.45
N ASP A 10 -32.35 17.06 7.74
CA ASP A 10 -32.44 18.43 8.30
C ASP A 10 -33.66 18.58 9.21
N ALA A 11 -34.77 17.98 8.86
CA ALA A 11 -35.97 17.90 9.70
C ALA A 11 -35.82 16.93 10.89
N ASN A 12 -34.66 16.31 11.10
CA ASN A 12 -34.39 15.25 12.09
C ASN A 12 -35.34 14.04 11.93
N ARG A 13 -35.70 13.70 10.72
CA ARG A 13 -36.50 12.51 10.36
C ARG A 13 -35.60 11.47 9.73
N ALA A 14 -35.45 10.34 10.38
CA ALA A 14 -34.65 9.21 9.95
C ALA A 14 -35.57 8.09 9.44
N ASP A 15 -35.82 8.08 8.12
CA ASP A 15 -36.64 7.05 7.47
C ASP A 15 -35.82 5.76 7.20
N LEU A 16 -34.49 5.82 7.27
CA LEU A 16 -33.62 4.65 7.07
C LEU A 16 -33.08 4.08 8.38
N TRP A 17 -32.63 4.93 9.31
CA TRP A 17 -32.15 4.47 10.60
C TRP A 17 -32.12 5.59 11.65
N ASP A 18 -32.79 5.34 12.77
CA ASP A 18 -32.59 6.08 14.01
C ASP A 18 -32.03 5.11 15.04
N SER A 19 -30.76 5.25 15.39
CA SER A 19 -30.12 4.42 16.41
C SER A 19 -30.71 4.63 17.82
N GLY A 20 -31.50 5.69 18.00
CA GLY A 20 -31.83 6.15 19.34
C GLY A 20 -30.57 6.53 20.13
N ARG A 21 -30.71 6.54 21.46
CA ARG A 21 -29.60 6.75 22.39
C ARG A 21 -28.92 5.40 22.66
N ILE A 22 -27.68 5.26 22.22
CA ILE A 22 -26.83 4.10 22.52
C ILE A 22 -25.90 4.48 23.67
N ASN A 23 -25.95 3.75 24.77
CA ASN A 23 -25.06 3.96 25.91
C ASN A 23 -23.75 3.16 25.69
N THR A 24 -22.77 3.80 25.06
CA THR A 24 -21.47 3.21 24.71
C THR A 24 -20.39 4.26 24.80
N ASN A 25 -19.16 3.82 25.04
CA ASN A 25 -17.95 4.63 24.87
C ASN A 25 -17.24 4.36 23.53
N GLU A 26 -17.87 3.61 22.62
CA GLU A 26 -17.37 3.42 21.26
C GLU A 26 -17.82 4.57 20.36
N SER A 27 -16.88 5.19 19.65
CA SER A 27 -17.14 6.29 18.72
C SER A 27 -16.67 6.00 17.29
N VAL A 28 -16.15 4.80 17.06
CA VAL A 28 -15.67 4.33 15.75
C VAL A 28 -16.26 2.97 15.43
N ASN A 29 -16.27 2.59 14.16
CA ASN A 29 -16.77 1.29 13.68
C ASN A 29 -18.24 1.01 14.04
N ILE A 30 -19.07 2.06 14.16
CA ILE A 30 -20.51 1.90 14.38
C ILE A 30 -21.16 1.36 13.12
N VAL A 31 -21.73 0.17 13.22
CA VAL A 31 -22.37 -0.54 12.09
C VAL A 31 -23.79 -0.01 11.89
N TYR A 32 -24.17 0.21 10.63
CA TYR A 32 -25.54 0.54 10.27
C TYR A 32 -26.46 -0.68 10.51
N GLU A 33 -27.53 -0.48 11.27
CA GLU A 33 -28.51 -1.52 11.65
C GLU A 33 -29.95 -1.12 11.27
N GLY A 34 -30.09 -0.20 10.31
CA GLY A 34 -31.39 0.30 9.82
C GLY A 34 -32.05 -0.66 8.83
N VAL A 35 -33.01 -0.10 8.07
CA VAL A 35 -33.68 -0.88 7.01
C VAL A 35 -32.68 -1.31 5.93
N PRO A 36 -32.85 -2.48 5.29
CA PRO A 36 -31.98 -2.91 4.19
C PRO A 36 -31.91 -1.84 3.10
N LEU A 37 -30.69 -1.48 2.71
CA LEU A 37 -30.43 -0.52 1.65
C LEU A 37 -30.46 -1.22 0.28
N ILE A 38 -30.95 -0.51 -0.75
CA ILE A 38 -31.02 -1.01 -2.11
C ILE A 38 -29.88 -0.48 -2.98
N ALA A 39 -29.61 -1.13 -4.11
CA ALA A 39 -28.62 -0.69 -5.09
C ALA A 39 -28.89 0.76 -5.55
N GLY A 40 -27.80 1.52 -5.76
CA GLY A 40 -27.89 2.92 -6.19
C GLY A 40 -28.42 3.92 -5.15
N GLN A 41 -28.93 3.46 -4.00
CA GLN A 41 -29.57 4.32 -3.00
C GLN A 41 -28.60 5.35 -2.42
N LYS A 42 -28.98 6.62 -2.45
CA LYS A 42 -28.27 7.70 -1.79
C LYS A 42 -28.76 7.82 -0.35
N CYS A 43 -27.84 7.90 0.58
CA CYS A 43 -28.09 7.96 2.01
C CYS A 43 -27.39 9.18 2.61
N PHE A 44 -28.07 9.86 3.53
CA PHE A 44 -27.57 11.03 4.26
C PHE A 44 -27.58 10.71 5.75
N TRP A 45 -26.55 11.13 6.48
CA TRP A 45 -26.45 10.85 7.90
C TRP A 45 -25.82 11.97 8.69
N LYS A 46 -26.17 12.03 9.96
CA LYS A 46 -25.55 12.88 10.97
C LYS A 46 -25.56 12.20 12.32
N VAL A 47 -24.65 12.60 13.20
CA VAL A 47 -24.48 12.04 14.55
C VAL A 47 -24.35 13.15 15.57
N ARG A 48 -24.75 12.87 16.80
CA ARG A 48 -24.45 13.66 18.00
C ARG A 48 -24.16 12.72 19.15
N PHE A 49 -23.50 13.22 20.17
CA PHE A 49 -23.17 12.45 21.37
C PHE A 49 -23.54 13.23 22.64
N SER A 50 -23.68 12.53 23.74
CA SER A 50 -23.85 13.15 25.07
C SER A 50 -22.62 12.88 25.91
N ASP A 51 -22.25 13.84 26.77
CA ASP A 51 -21.26 13.66 27.83
C ASP A 51 -21.79 12.80 29.00
N GLU A 52 -20.93 12.55 30.01
CA GLU A 52 -21.27 11.79 31.20
C GLU A 52 -22.33 12.49 32.06
N GLN A 53 -22.47 13.81 31.94
CA GLN A 53 -23.49 14.61 32.61
C GLN A 53 -24.83 14.60 31.86
N GLY A 54 -24.87 13.99 30.66
CA GLY A 54 -26.08 13.91 29.83
C GLY A 54 -26.33 15.13 28.93
N ASN A 55 -25.37 16.06 28.83
CA ASN A 55 -25.44 17.18 27.90
C ASN A 55 -25.17 16.71 26.46
N TRP A 56 -26.02 17.14 25.55
CA TRP A 56 -25.88 16.80 24.14
C TRP A 56 -25.01 17.78 23.37
N SER A 57 -24.15 17.26 22.50
CA SER A 57 -23.49 18.07 21.48
C SER A 57 -24.51 18.59 20.45
N SER A 58 -24.12 19.58 19.67
CA SER A 58 -24.78 19.85 18.40
C SER A 58 -24.67 18.63 17.46
N TRP A 59 -25.57 18.54 16.48
CA TRP A 59 -25.42 17.56 15.41
C TRP A 59 -24.13 17.84 14.61
N SER A 60 -23.49 16.77 14.13
CA SER A 60 -22.43 16.88 13.12
C SER A 60 -22.94 17.54 11.84
N ALA A 61 -22.03 18.03 11.00
CA ALA A 61 -22.37 18.33 9.62
C ALA A 61 -22.93 17.06 8.93
N PRO A 62 -23.89 17.19 8.00
CA PRO A 62 -24.38 16.07 7.20
C PRO A 62 -23.25 15.44 6.39
N ALA A 63 -23.27 14.12 6.27
CA ALA A 63 -22.45 13.37 5.34
C ALA A 63 -23.33 12.43 4.52
N SER A 64 -22.83 11.92 3.41
CA SER A 64 -23.61 11.04 2.53
C SER A 64 -22.78 9.92 1.96
N TRP A 65 -23.45 8.85 1.57
CA TRP A 65 -22.90 7.80 0.71
C TRP A 65 -23.95 7.35 -0.29
N ARG A 66 -23.51 6.66 -1.34
CA ARG A 66 -24.40 5.98 -2.29
C ARG A 66 -24.06 4.49 -2.27
N MET A 67 -25.08 3.64 -2.25
CA MET A 67 -24.92 2.20 -2.40
C MET A 67 -24.46 1.88 -3.82
N GLY A 68 -23.57 0.89 -3.96
CA GLY A 68 -23.14 0.39 -5.26
C GLY A 68 -24.12 -0.65 -5.81
N LEU A 69 -23.79 -1.19 -6.99
CA LEU A 69 -24.51 -2.31 -7.61
C LEU A 69 -24.01 -3.65 -7.06
N LEU A 70 -24.93 -4.57 -6.81
CA LEU A 70 -24.64 -5.98 -6.55
C LEU A 70 -24.59 -6.76 -7.88
N ALA A 71 -24.20 -8.02 -7.81
CA ALA A 71 -24.01 -8.85 -9.02
C ALA A 71 -25.27 -8.95 -9.89
N ASP A 72 -26.43 -9.05 -9.25
CA ASP A 72 -27.73 -9.22 -9.93
C ASP A 72 -28.37 -7.91 -10.42
N ASP A 73 -27.77 -6.76 -10.10
CA ASP A 73 -28.28 -5.44 -10.51
C ASP A 73 -27.79 -5.00 -11.90
N TRP A 74 -26.85 -5.74 -12.50
CA TRP A 74 -26.29 -5.41 -13.80
C TRP A 74 -27.18 -5.86 -14.95
N GLY A 75 -27.75 -4.91 -15.70
CA GLY A 75 -28.38 -5.13 -16.97
C GLY A 75 -27.45 -5.02 -18.17
N ALA A 76 -26.19 -4.62 -17.94
CA ALA A 76 -25.16 -4.37 -18.94
C ALA A 76 -24.45 -5.64 -19.40
N GLN A 77 -23.85 -5.62 -20.57
CA GLN A 77 -23.01 -6.68 -21.12
C GLN A 77 -21.54 -6.21 -21.21
N TRP A 78 -20.58 -7.13 -21.02
CA TRP A 78 -19.18 -6.84 -21.27
C TRP A 78 -18.95 -6.58 -22.76
N ILE A 79 -18.38 -5.42 -23.06
CA ILE A 79 -18.02 -5.02 -24.43
C ILE A 79 -16.51 -4.85 -24.57
N GLY A 80 -16.00 -5.19 -25.75
CA GLY A 80 -14.61 -5.03 -26.16
C GLY A 80 -14.52 -4.82 -27.66
N SER A 81 -13.33 -4.50 -28.16
CA SER A 81 -13.02 -4.54 -29.59
C SER A 81 -12.91 -5.99 -30.05
N GLU A 82 -12.84 -6.21 -31.37
CA GLU A 82 -12.56 -7.55 -31.91
C GLU A 82 -11.21 -8.06 -31.41
N LYS A 83 -11.14 -9.37 -31.09
CA LYS A 83 -9.88 -10.00 -30.68
C LYS A 83 -8.90 -9.96 -31.83
N MET A 84 -7.74 -9.31 -31.64
CA MET A 84 -6.66 -9.32 -32.63
C MET A 84 -5.87 -10.64 -32.58
N GLU A 85 -5.41 -11.11 -33.71
CA GLU A 85 -4.53 -12.28 -33.78
C GLU A 85 -3.16 -11.96 -33.13
N ALA A 86 -2.60 -12.98 -32.46
CA ALA A 86 -1.29 -12.87 -31.84
C ALA A 86 -0.20 -12.56 -32.90
N GLN A 87 0.51 -11.48 -32.72
CA GLN A 87 1.68 -11.14 -33.53
C GLN A 87 2.94 -11.73 -32.90
N SER A 88 3.96 -12.03 -33.72
CA SER A 88 5.26 -12.47 -33.24
C SER A 88 6.24 -11.29 -33.26
N VAL A 89 6.73 -10.91 -32.10
CA VAL A 89 7.78 -9.90 -31.94
C VAL A 89 8.97 -10.56 -31.24
N GLY A 90 10.15 -10.50 -31.86
CA GLY A 90 11.36 -11.10 -31.32
C GLY A 90 11.30 -12.63 -31.10
N GLY A 91 10.48 -13.35 -31.89
CA GLY A 91 10.33 -14.80 -31.76
C GLY A 91 9.36 -15.27 -30.66
N ARG A 92 8.75 -14.37 -29.89
CA ARG A 92 7.66 -14.67 -28.96
C ARG A 92 6.32 -14.29 -29.60
N LYS A 93 5.31 -15.13 -29.42
CA LYS A 93 3.94 -14.77 -29.77
C LYS A 93 3.46 -13.69 -28.81
N VAL A 94 3.32 -12.48 -29.29
CA VAL A 94 2.70 -11.37 -28.57
C VAL A 94 1.22 -11.40 -28.84
N ASN A 95 0.45 -11.57 -27.82
CA ASN A 95 -0.97 -11.25 -27.87
C ASN A 95 -1.07 -9.73 -27.73
N ASN A 96 -1.11 -9.04 -28.86
CA ASN A 96 -1.53 -7.65 -29.04
C ASN A 96 -0.43 -6.59 -29.15
N VAL A 97 -0.26 -6.10 -30.38
CA VAL A 97 -0.06 -4.67 -30.61
C VAL A 97 -1.47 -4.08 -30.86
N MET A 98 -2.26 -3.96 -29.78
CA MET A 98 -3.58 -3.36 -29.88
C MET A 98 -3.48 -1.91 -29.41
N PRO A 99 -3.92 -0.94 -30.23
CA PRO A 99 -4.13 0.41 -29.71
C PRO A 99 -5.15 0.38 -28.58
N ASP A 100 -4.94 1.18 -27.56
CA ASP A 100 -5.92 1.36 -26.50
C ASP A 100 -7.24 1.88 -27.09
N PRO A 101 -8.35 1.14 -27.02
CA PRO A 101 -9.55 1.47 -27.80
C PRO A 101 -10.37 2.61 -27.20
N TRP A 102 -11.00 3.37 -28.09
CA TRP A 102 -12.10 4.26 -27.74
C TRP A 102 -13.44 3.55 -27.90
N PHE A 103 -14.40 3.84 -27.01
CA PHE A 103 -15.79 3.41 -27.09
C PHE A 103 -16.72 4.59 -27.00
N ARG A 104 -17.86 4.54 -27.73
CA ARG A 104 -18.89 5.59 -27.73
C ARG A 104 -20.29 5.02 -27.73
N LYS A 105 -21.19 5.73 -27.03
CA LYS A 105 -22.64 5.52 -27.10
C LYS A 105 -23.33 6.88 -27.09
N THR A 106 -24.12 7.15 -28.12
CA THR A 106 -25.00 8.33 -28.16
C THR A 106 -26.40 7.94 -27.69
N PHE A 107 -27.08 8.85 -27.01
CA PHE A 107 -28.45 8.70 -26.54
C PHE A 107 -29.12 10.03 -26.39
N ASN A 108 -30.45 10.04 -26.23
CA ASN A 108 -31.25 11.27 -26.14
C ASN A 108 -31.97 11.34 -24.79
N LEU A 109 -32.02 12.54 -24.19
CA LEU A 109 -32.80 12.85 -22.99
C LEU A 109 -33.85 13.90 -23.29
N GLU A 110 -35.06 13.68 -22.82
CA GLU A 110 -36.19 14.64 -22.99
C GLU A 110 -35.95 15.97 -22.25
N THR A 111 -35.32 15.83 -21.06
CA THR A 111 -34.99 16.95 -20.16
C THR A 111 -33.63 16.74 -19.47
N ILE A 112 -33.08 17.79 -18.86
CA ILE A 112 -31.93 17.67 -17.97
C ILE A 112 -32.30 16.78 -16.79
N PRO A 113 -31.47 15.78 -16.41
CA PRO A 113 -31.78 14.86 -15.31
C PRO A 113 -31.74 15.56 -13.95
N GLN A 114 -32.51 15.01 -13.00
CA GLN A 114 -32.45 15.41 -11.59
C GLN A 114 -31.28 14.76 -10.87
N ASP A 115 -31.02 13.49 -11.18
CA ASP A 115 -29.88 12.70 -10.66
C ASP A 115 -29.43 11.72 -11.74
N ALA A 116 -28.11 11.55 -11.88
CA ALA A 116 -27.58 10.58 -12.82
C ALA A 116 -26.26 10.02 -12.33
N VAL A 117 -26.15 8.71 -12.25
CA VAL A 117 -24.96 7.99 -11.84
C VAL A 117 -24.57 6.96 -12.90
N ILE A 118 -23.28 6.76 -13.11
CA ILE A 118 -22.75 5.74 -13.99
C ILE A 118 -21.74 4.84 -13.27
N TYR A 119 -21.87 3.55 -13.47
CA TYR A 119 -20.99 2.51 -12.97
C TYR A 119 -20.20 1.96 -14.15
N VAL A 120 -18.86 1.99 -14.02
CA VAL A 120 -17.95 1.52 -15.06
C VAL A 120 -16.99 0.50 -14.49
N ALA A 121 -17.18 -0.77 -14.82
CA ALA A 121 -16.18 -1.81 -14.56
C ALA A 121 -15.29 -1.98 -15.79
N SER A 122 -14.01 -2.28 -15.58
CA SER A 122 -13.09 -2.56 -16.67
C SER A 122 -12.12 -3.71 -16.37
N VAL A 123 -11.71 -4.40 -17.41
CA VAL A 123 -10.52 -5.25 -17.47
C VAL A 123 -9.42 -4.43 -18.13
N GLY A 124 -8.40 -4.08 -17.39
CA GLY A 124 -7.49 -2.98 -17.71
C GLY A 124 -7.96 -1.66 -17.09
N TYR A 125 -7.40 -0.55 -17.53
CA TYR A 125 -7.75 0.78 -17.05
C TYR A 125 -8.82 1.44 -17.93
N HIS A 126 -9.51 2.46 -17.40
CA HIS A 126 -10.41 3.30 -18.21
C HIS A 126 -10.34 4.78 -17.81
N GLU A 127 -10.67 5.63 -18.76
CA GLU A 127 -11.09 7.02 -18.55
C GLU A 127 -12.50 7.20 -19.09
N LEU A 128 -13.37 7.86 -18.30
CA LEU A 128 -14.76 8.15 -18.67
C LEU A 128 -14.88 9.60 -19.16
N TYR A 129 -15.63 9.79 -20.24
CA TYR A 129 -16.01 11.08 -20.80
C TYR A 129 -17.51 11.14 -21.02
N VAL A 130 -18.10 12.32 -20.74
CA VAL A 130 -19.48 12.62 -21.02
C VAL A 130 -19.53 13.98 -21.74
N ASN A 131 -20.12 14.02 -22.92
CA ASN A 131 -20.30 15.23 -23.71
C ASN A 131 -19.00 16.02 -23.93
N GLY A 132 -17.90 15.31 -24.24
CA GLY A 132 -16.59 15.90 -24.50
C GLY A 132 -15.74 16.20 -23.26
N LYS A 133 -16.26 16.00 -22.06
CA LYS A 133 -15.57 16.32 -20.80
C LYS A 133 -15.18 15.05 -20.07
N LYS A 134 -13.91 14.96 -19.61
CA LYS A 134 -13.47 13.88 -18.72
C LYS A 134 -14.24 13.98 -17.39
N VAL A 135 -14.71 12.85 -16.89
CA VAL A 135 -15.39 12.75 -15.60
C VAL A 135 -14.39 12.35 -14.52
N GLY A 136 -14.22 13.25 -13.56
CA GLY A 136 -13.26 13.07 -12.46
C GLY A 136 -11.80 13.30 -12.89
N ASP A 137 -10.89 13.10 -11.92
CA ASP A 137 -9.46 13.34 -12.04
C ASP A 137 -8.61 12.08 -11.77
N ALA A 138 -9.27 10.94 -11.61
CA ALA A 138 -8.60 9.66 -11.44
C ALA A 138 -7.75 9.28 -12.66
N VAL A 139 -6.61 8.64 -12.40
CA VAL A 139 -5.70 8.11 -13.42
C VAL A 139 -5.37 6.65 -13.09
N LEU A 140 -5.01 5.86 -14.10
CA LEU A 140 -4.67 4.42 -13.90
C LEU A 140 -5.72 3.71 -13.02
N SER A 141 -6.98 3.87 -13.36
CA SER A 141 -8.13 3.38 -12.61
C SER A 141 -8.98 2.42 -13.45
N PRO A 142 -9.68 1.49 -12.81
CA PRO A 142 -9.83 1.21 -11.39
C PRO A 142 -8.57 0.60 -10.76
N SER A 143 -8.62 0.34 -9.43
CA SER A 143 -7.58 -0.40 -8.71
C SER A 143 -7.29 -1.73 -9.39
N VAL A 144 -6.00 -2.09 -9.43
CA VAL A 144 -5.57 -3.38 -9.99
C VAL A 144 -6.09 -4.52 -9.13
N THR A 145 -6.67 -5.53 -9.75
CA THR A 145 -7.14 -6.74 -9.11
C THR A 145 -6.84 -7.95 -9.99
N ASP A 146 -7.03 -9.15 -9.46
CA ASP A 146 -6.86 -10.39 -10.23
C ASP A 146 -7.97 -10.54 -11.28
N HIS A 147 -7.69 -10.11 -12.52
CA HIS A 147 -8.64 -10.24 -13.63
C HIS A 147 -8.89 -11.69 -14.08
N LYS A 148 -8.31 -12.66 -13.38
CA LYS A 148 -8.74 -14.06 -13.49
C LYS A 148 -10.01 -14.34 -12.69
N SER A 149 -10.23 -13.58 -11.62
CA SER A 149 -11.30 -13.79 -10.65
C SER A 149 -12.29 -12.63 -10.57
N ARG A 150 -11.81 -11.39 -10.72
CA ARG A 150 -12.57 -10.18 -10.40
C ARG A 150 -12.31 -9.03 -11.36
N ALA A 151 -13.31 -8.19 -11.55
CA ALA A 151 -13.20 -6.83 -12.08
C ALA A 151 -13.80 -5.84 -11.09
N ARG A 152 -13.21 -4.64 -10.99
CA ARG A 152 -13.73 -3.57 -10.14
C ARG A 152 -14.44 -2.51 -10.97
N TYR A 153 -15.54 -1.96 -10.43
CA TYR A 153 -16.22 -0.83 -11.02
C TYR A 153 -16.05 0.42 -10.19
N MET A 154 -15.92 1.55 -10.88
CA MET A 154 -15.97 2.88 -10.29
C MET A 154 -17.37 3.47 -10.48
N THR A 155 -17.79 4.32 -9.54
CA THR A 155 -19.07 5.02 -9.57
C THR A 155 -18.81 6.49 -9.78
N TYR A 156 -19.50 7.10 -10.76
CA TYR A 156 -19.34 8.50 -11.11
C TYR A 156 -20.71 9.20 -11.09
N ASP A 157 -20.80 10.38 -10.46
CA ASP A 157 -21.93 11.28 -10.62
C ASP A 157 -21.76 12.04 -11.93
N ILE A 158 -22.71 11.85 -12.85
CA ILE A 158 -22.71 12.47 -14.17
C ILE A 158 -23.85 13.48 -14.37
N THR A 159 -24.59 13.80 -13.31
CA THR A 159 -25.75 14.68 -13.35
C THR A 159 -25.45 16.00 -14.07
N ASN A 160 -24.36 16.66 -13.70
CA ASN A 160 -23.97 17.95 -14.24
C ASN A 160 -23.26 17.89 -15.62
N TYR A 161 -23.05 16.70 -16.15
CA TYR A 161 -22.45 16.51 -17.48
C TYR A 161 -23.50 16.30 -18.56
N LEU A 162 -24.75 15.96 -18.20
CA LEU A 162 -25.84 15.65 -19.11
C LEU A 162 -26.67 16.88 -19.44
N GLN A 163 -27.28 16.89 -20.63
CA GLN A 163 -28.14 17.93 -21.12
C GLN A 163 -29.43 17.39 -21.73
N SER A 164 -30.42 18.23 -21.95
CA SER A 164 -31.59 17.90 -22.78
C SER A 164 -31.18 17.73 -24.24
N GLY A 165 -31.78 16.78 -24.94
CA GLY A 165 -31.41 16.40 -26.31
C GLY A 165 -30.33 15.35 -26.35
N ASN A 166 -29.45 15.42 -27.34
CA ASN A 166 -28.40 14.44 -27.57
C ASN A 166 -27.29 14.52 -26.50
N ASN A 167 -26.86 13.34 -26.09
CA ASN A 167 -25.75 13.12 -25.17
C ASN A 167 -24.85 12.01 -25.69
N VAL A 168 -23.60 11.97 -25.23
CA VAL A 168 -22.65 10.90 -25.51
C VAL A 168 -21.93 10.47 -24.24
N ILE A 169 -21.84 9.18 -24.01
CA ILE A 169 -20.91 8.55 -23.09
C ILE A 169 -19.77 7.96 -23.92
N ALA A 170 -18.53 8.25 -23.53
CA ALA A 170 -17.35 7.72 -24.19
C ALA A 170 -16.33 7.20 -23.19
N LEU A 171 -15.62 6.15 -23.57
CA LEU A 171 -14.55 5.56 -22.76
C LEU A 171 -13.27 5.51 -23.58
N TRP A 172 -12.15 5.71 -22.90
CA TRP A 172 -10.84 5.34 -23.39
C TRP A 172 -10.31 4.23 -22.50
N LEU A 173 -10.09 3.03 -23.06
CA LEU A 173 -9.61 1.89 -22.29
C LEU A 173 -8.11 1.70 -22.49
N GLY A 174 -7.42 1.32 -21.43
CA GLY A 174 -6.00 0.94 -21.44
C GLY A 174 -5.82 -0.57 -21.45
N THR A 175 -5.04 -1.07 -22.40
CA THR A 175 -4.75 -2.50 -22.58
C THR A 175 -4.08 -3.11 -21.35
N SER A 176 -2.94 -2.60 -20.92
CA SER A 176 -2.28 -2.86 -19.63
C SER A 176 -2.56 -4.25 -19.00
N TRP A 177 -3.13 -4.29 -17.80
CA TRP A 177 -3.43 -5.52 -17.05
C TRP A 177 -4.38 -6.50 -17.76
N SER A 178 -5.09 -6.07 -18.80
CA SER A 178 -5.97 -6.97 -19.56
C SER A 178 -5.21 -8.10 -20.24
N ILE A 179 -3.94 -7.88 -20.60
CA ILE A 179 -3.07 -8.84 -21.27
C ILE A 179 -2.07 -9.54 -20.34
N PHE A 180 -2.06 -9.20 -19.02
CA PHE A 180 -1.14 -9.81 -18.07
C PHE A 180 -1.27 -11.35 -18.08
N PRO A 181 -0.16 -12.12 -18.27
CA PRO A 181 -0.24 -13.56 -18.53
C PRO A 181 -0.97 -14.36 -17.44
N ALA A 182 -0.76 -14.02 -16.17
CA ALA A 182 -1.38 -14.73 -15.06
C ALA A 182 -2.90 -14.53 -14.98
N TYR A 183 -3.45 -13.53 -15.67
CA TYR A 183 -4.90 -13.21 -15.68
C TYR A 183 -5.65 -13.82 -16.86
N GLN A 184 -4.98 -14.59 -17.72
CA GLN A 184 -5.61 -15.16 -18.91
C GLN A 184 -6.53 -16.34 -18.56
N ARG A 185 -7.63 -16.45 -19.29
CA ARG A 185 -8.67 -17.50 -19.17
C ARG A 185 -9.20 -17.82 -20.56
N GLU A 186 -9.75 -19.01 -20.75
CA GLU A 186 -10.36 -19.43 -22.03
C GLU A 186 -11.62 -18.61 -22.38
N ASP A 187 -12.42 -18.25 -21.36
CA ASP A 187 -13.67 -17.48 -21.51
C ASP A 187 -13.46 -15.95 -21.57
N LYS A 188 -12.23 -15.49 -21.41
CA LYS A 188 -11.87 -14.06 -21.41
C LYS A 188 -10.75 -13.77 -22.41
N PRO A 189 -11.01 -13.02 -23.50
CA PRO A 189 -9.95 -12.63 -24.43
C PRO A 189 -8.95 -11.71 -23.72
N ALA A 190 -7.69 -11.73 -24.23
CA ALA A 190 -6.62 -10.86 -23.77
C ALA A 190 -6.73 -9.47 -24.42
N ILE A 191 -7.79 -8.75 -24.08
CA ILE A 191 -8.11 -7.40 -24.56
C ILE A 191 -8.71 -6.57 -23.43
N PRO A 192 -8.65 -5.23 -23.48
CA PRO A 192 -9.40 -4.39 -22.56
C PRO A 192 -10.90 -4.52 -22.85
N MET A 193 -11.69 -4.59 -21.77
CA MET A 193 -13.16 -4.69 -21.83
C MET A 193 -13.79 -3.74 -20.81
N ALA A 194 -15.02 -3.32 -21.09
CA ALA A 194 -15.81 -2.53 -20.16
C ALA A 194 -17.21 -3.12 -19.95
N LEU A 195 -17.75 -2.89 -18.75
CA LEU A 195 -19.15 -3.13 -18.39
C LEU A 195 -19.69 -1.81 -17.85
N VAL A 196 -20.70 -1.24 -18.49
CA VAL A 196 -21.16 0.11 -18.23
C VAL A 196 -22.66 0.14 -17.99
N GLN A 197 -23.09 0.75 -16.89
CA GLN A 197 -24.49 0.99 -16.58
C GLN A 197 -24.65 2.40 -16.01
N ALA A 198 -25.47 3.22 -16.65
CA ALA A 198 -25.88 4.51 -16.13
C ALA A 198 -27.36 4.47 -15.72
N GLU A 199 -27.65 5.03 -14.56
CA GLU A 199 -29.00 5.19 -14.00
C GLU A 199 -29.29 6.69 -13.96
N ILE A 200 -30.39 7.10 -14.60
CA ILE A 200 -30.74 8.49 -14.83
C ILE A 200 -32.19 8.71 -14.36
N ILE A 201 -32.39 9.66 -13.45
CA ILE A 201 -33.68 10.05 -12.92
C ILE A 201 -34.03 11.42 -13.47
N LEU A 202 -35.15 11.50 -14.23
CA LEU A 202 -35.66 12.76 -14.76
C LEU A 202 -36.50 13.51 -13.71
N PRO A 203 -36.71 14.81 -13.84
CA PRO A 203 -37.55 15.59 -12.92
C PRO A 203 -39.02 15.11 -12.84
N SER A 204 -39.50 14.34 -13.83
CA SER A 204 -40.79 13.68 -13.81
C SER A 204 -40.85 12.45 -12.91
N GLY A 205 -39.75 12.01 -12.36
CA GLY A 205 -39.57 10.73 -11.66
C GLY A 205 -39.39 9.53 -12.61
N LYS A 206 -39.31 9.74 -13.93
CA LYS A 206 -39.03 8.70 -14.90
C LYS A 206 -37.57 8.26 -14.76
N GLU A 207 -37.35 6.97 -14.60
CA GLU A 207 -36.04 6.33 -14.56
C GLU A 207 -35.67 5.82 -15.96
N LEU A 208 -34.44 6.04 -16.34
CA LEU A 208 -33.84 5.58 -17.59
C LEU A 208 -32.52 4.87 -17.28
N GLN A 209 -32.25 3.80 -18.02
CA GLN A 209 -30.99 3.07 -17.89
C GLN A 209 -30.30 3.04 -19.26
N ILE A 210 -28.98 3.36 -19.26
CA ILE A 210 -28.12 3.23 -20.44
C ILE A 210 -27.09 2.17 -20.11
N THR A 211 -27.08 1.08 -20.86
CA THR A 211 -26.18 -0.06 -20.62
C THR A 211 -25.22 -0.28 -21.79
N SER A 212 -24.11 -0.95 -21.50
CA SER A 212 -23.24 -1.49 -22.55
C SER A 212 -23.87 -2.71 -23.20
N ASP A 213 -23.92 -2.68 -24.54
CA ASP A 213 -24.46 -3.72 -25.43
C ASP A 213 -23.82 -3.59 -26.82
N GLU A 214 -24.22 -4.42 -27.77
CA GLU A 214 -23.74 -4.41 -29.14
C GLU A 214 -23.97 -3.10 -29.91
N SER A 215 -24.80 -2.18 -29.43
CA SER A 215 -25.06 -0.89 -30.07
C SER A 215 -23.99 0.17 -29.81
N TRP A 216 -23.01 -0.12 -28.94
CA TRP A 216 -21.84 0.72 -28.76
C TRP A 216 -20.90 0.60 -29.93
N LYS A 217 -20.14 1.65 -30.18
CA LYS A 217 -19.11 1.72 -31.22
C LYS A 217 -17.71 1.78 -30.65
N THR A 218 -16.73 1.28 -31.38
CA THR A 218 -15.31 1.28 -31.02
C THR A 218 -14.42 1.75 -32.17
N HIS A 219 -13.28 2.33 -31.82
CA HIS A 219 -12.24 2.73 -32.75
C HIS A 219 -10.86 2.68 -32.06
N ALA A 220 -9.82 2.41 -32.83
CA ALA A 220 -8.44 2.50 -32.35
C ALA A 220 -8.07 3.93 -31.97
N SER A 221 -7.45 4.13 -30.82
CA SER A 221 -6.91 5.44 -30.41
C SER A 221 -5.48 5.65 -30.92
N PRO A 222 -4.92 6.86 -30.83
CA PRO A 222 -3.53 7.12 -31.15
C PRO A 222 -2.53 6.48 -30.16
N ASN A 223 -3.00 6.01 -28.99
CA ASN A 223 -2.14 5.41 -27.97
C ASN A 223 -2.06 3.90 -28.14
N THR A 224 -0.84 3.34 -28.09
CA THR A 224 -0.59 1.90 -28.19
C THR A 224 0.37 1.50 -27.09
N LEU A 225 0.04 0.43 -26.37
CA LEU A 225 0.94 -0.17 -25.40
C LEU A 225 2.17 -0.74 -26.08
N LEU A 226 3.36 -0.47 -25.52
CA LEU A 226 4.60 -1.16 -25.83
C LEU A 226 4.82 -2.31 -24.84
N GLY A 227 5.58 -3.33 -25.25
CA GLY A 227 5.89 -4.48 -24.40
C GLY A 227 4.75 -5.49 -24.28
N TYR A 228 4.88 -6.36 -23.29
CA TYR A 228 4.02 -7.53 -23.12
C TYR A 228 3.19 -7.49 -21.83
N TRP A 229 3.34 -6.43 -21.04
CA TRP A 229 2.78 -6.31 -19.71
C TRP A 229 3.08 -7.54 -18.84
N GLU A 230 4.35 -7.89 -18.76
CA GLU A 230 4.91 -9.03 -18.03
C GLU A 230 6.17 -8.56 -17.28
N ALA A 231 6.58 -9.26 -16.24
CA ALA A 231 7.82 -8.95 -15.52
C ALA A 231 9.01 -8.83 -16.49
N HIS A 232 9.78 -7.76 -16.37
CA HIS A 232 10.87 -7.31 -17.25
C HIS A 232 10.46 -6.79 -18.64
N HIS A 233 9.16 -6.72 -18.95
CA HIS A 233 8.64 -6.35 -20.28
C HIS A 233 7.43 -5.38 -20.20
N PHE A 234 7.44 -4.45 -19.23
CA PHE A 234 6.38 -3.43 -19.13
C PHE A 234 6.54 -2.29 -20.13
N GLU A 235 7.78 -1.99 -20.54
CA GLU A 235 8.12 -0.93 -21.48
C GLU A 235 7.32 0.36 -21.23
N GLY A 236 6.61 0.89 -22.24
CA GLY A 236 5.86 2.14 -22.13
C GLY A 236 4.72 2.22 -23.14
N GLU A 237 4.59 3.38 -23.78
CA GLU A 237 3.52 3.69 -24.71
C GLU A 237 4.06 4.35 -25.98
N CYS A 238 3.42 4.07 -27.11
CA CYS A 238 3.63 4.79 -28.36
C CYS A 238 2.39 5.63 -28.66
N TYR A 239 2.55 6.95 -28.68
CA TYR A 239 1.49 7.87 -29.10
C TYR A 239 1.74 8.37 -30.51
N ASP A 240 0.87 8.02 -31.44
CA ASP A 240 0.95 8.46 -32.86
C ASP A 240 -0.02 9.61 -33.11
N ALA A 241 0.48 10.85 -33.08
CA ALA A 241 -0.36 12.03 -33.26
C ALA A 241 -0.93 12.19 -34.69
N ALA A 242 -0.54 11.34 -35.64
CA ALA A 242 -1.17 11.28 -36.94
C ALA A 242 -2.54 10.59 -36.94
N LEU A 243 -2.80 9.80 -35.88
CA LEU A 243 -4.06 9.08 -35.68
C LEU A 243 -5.06 9.82 -34.78
N GLU A 244 -4.72 11.04 -34.34
CA GLU A 244 -5.62 11.86 -33.54
C GLU A 244 -6.94 12.14 -34.26
N LYS A 245 -8.06 11.95 -33.57
CA LYS A 245 -9.38 12.40 -33.98
C LYS A 245 -9.84 13.46 -32.96
N ASP A 246 -9.81 14.73 -33.37
CA ASP A 246 -10.22 15.84 -32.52
C ASP A 246 -11.68 15.68 -32.11
N ASN A 247 -11.99 15.96 -30.85
CA ASN A 247 -13.35 15.90 -30.29
C ASN A 247 -14.04 14.53 -30.44
N TRP A 248 -13.30 13.44 -30.51
CA TRP A 248 -13.82 12.07 -30.67
C TRP A 248 -14.90 11.71 -29.62
N ASN A 249 -14.91 12.37 -28.48
CA ASN A 249 -15.82 12.18 -27.35
C ASN A 249 -16.92 13.26 -27.26
N ALA A 250 -17.05 14.15 -28.26
CA ALA A 250 -18.07 15.17 -28.33
C ALA A 250 -19.38 14.66 -28.98
N ILE A 251 -20.48 15.38 -28.75
CA ILE A 251 -21.83 14.98 -29.19
C ILE A 251 -21.95 14.99 -30.72
N ASP A 252 -21.35 15.96 -31.37
CA ASP A 252 -21.44 16.24 -32.82
C ASP A 252 -20.34 15.51 -33.63
N PHE A 253 -19.53 14.65 -32.98
CA PHE A 253 -18.53 13.90 -33.69
C PHE A 253 -19.18 12.81 -34.58
N ASP A 254 -18.77 12.77 -35.85
CA ASP A 254 -19.20 11.74 -36.79
C ASP A 254 -18.45 10.44 -36.55
N ASP A 255 -19.15 9.46 -36.00
CA ASP A 255 -18.64 8.10 -35.71
C ASP A 255 -19.17 7.05 -36.70
N SER A 256 -19.58 7.47 -37.92
CA SER A 256 -20.14 6.58 -38.93
C SER A 256 -19.14 5.54 -39.45
N ASP A 257 -17.85 5.86 -39.38
CA ASP A 257 -16.71 4.98 -39.74
C ASP A 257 -16.24 4.05 -38.59
N TRP A 258 -16.86 4.16 -37.40
CA TRP A 258 -16.49 3.33 -36.26
C TRP A 258 -17.14 1.95 -36.34
N GLU A 259 -16.43 0.94 -35.87
CA GLU A 259 -16.91 -0.43 -35.80
C GLU A 259 -17.87 -0.66 -34.62
N GLN A 260 -18.71 -1.68 -34.73
CA GLN A 260 -19.53 -2.16 -33.58
C GLN A 260 -18.62 -2.89 -32.60
N VAL A 261 -18.87 -2.72 -31.31
CA VAL A 261 -18.20 -3.52 -30.26
C VAL A 261 -18.58 -5.00 -30.36
N LYS A 262 -17.78 -5.87 -29.77
CA LYS A 262 -18.12 -7.28 -29.53
C LYS A 262 -18.57 -7.45 -28.10
N VAL A 263 -19.62 -8.28 -27.91
CA VAL A 263 -20.07 -8.67 -26.57
C VAL A 263 -19.33 -9.93 -26.12
N TYR A 264 -18.92 -9.93 -24.85
CA TYR A 264 -18.20 -11.03 -24.19
C TYR A 264 -18.91 -11.43 -22.91
N HIS A 265 -18.68 -12.66 -22.42
CA HIS A 265 -19.32 -13.19 -21.21
C HIS A 265 -18.27 -13.81 -20.26
N PRO A 266 -17.25 -13.06 -19.81
CA PRO A 266 -16.27 -13.60 -18.87
C PRO A 266 -16.95 -13.87 -17.50
N ALA A 267 -16.65 -15.01 -16.90
CA ALA A 267 -17.13 -15.33 -15.56
C ALA A 267 -16.30 -14.57 -14.49
N LEU A 268 -16.43 -13.25 -14.47
CA LEU A 268 -15.76 -12.37 -13.51
C LEU A 268 -16.73 -11.90 -12.43
N LYS A 269 -16.30 -11.96 -11.17
CA LYS A 269 -17.00 -11.29 -10.09
C LYS A 269 -16.83 -9.77 -10.25
N VAL A 270 -17.91 -9.03 -10.32
CA VAL A 270 -17.90 -7.57 -10.37
C VAL A 270 -18.11 -6.99 -8.98
N SER A 271 -17.27 -6.08 -8.54
CA SER A 271 -17.38 -5.44 -7.23
C SER A 271 -16.97 -3.97 -7.26
N SER A 272 -17.51 -3.18 -6.33
CA SER A 272 -17.18 -1.77 -6.20
C SER A 272 -15.69 -1.57 -5.88
N ASP A 273 -15.09 -0.59 -6.53
CA ASP A 273 -13.82 -0.01 -6.10
C ASP A 273 -14.09 1.01 -4.98
N ARG A 274 -13.72 0.65 -3.76
CA ARG A 274 -13.98 1.44 -2.55
C ARG A 274 -12.73 2.12 -2.01
N THR A 275 -11.65 2.09 -2.80
CA THR A 275 -10.37 2.70 -2.41
C THR A 275 -10.28 4.13 -2.90
N GLU A 276 -9.35 4.87 -2.34
CA GLU A 276 -8.93 6.15 -2.91
C GLU A 276 -8.36 5.89 -4.31
N PRO A 277 -8.80 6.66 -5.34
CA PRO A 277 -8.28 6.50 -6.70
C PRO A 277 -6.84 6.98 -6.81
N ASN A 278 -6.10 6.44 -7.76
CA ASN A 278 -4.82 7.03 -8.16
C ASN A 278 -5.03 8.44 -8.70
N ARG A 279 -4.16 9.37 -8.30
CA ARG A 279 -4.13 10.76 -8.77
C ARG A 279 -2.71 11.23 -9.06
N LEU A 280 -2.61 12.34 -9.79
CA LEU A 280 -1.38 13.09 -9.93
C LEU A 280 -1.15 13.86 -8.61
N ILE A 281 -0.30 13.29 -7.73
CA ILE A 281 -0.15 13.79 -6.36
C ILE A 281 0.86 14.93 -6.28
N GLN A 282 1.97 14.80 -7.01
CA GLN A 282 3.06 15.77 -6.95
C GLN A 282 3.65 16.02 -8.33
N GLU A 283 3.74 17.29 -8.70
CA GLU A 283 4.51 17.73 -9.87
C GLU A 283 6.00 17.67 -9.56
N ILE A 284 6.78 17.13 -10.51
CA ILE A 284 8.24 17.05 -10.47
C ILE A 284 8.79 17.94 -11.59
N THR A 285 9.49 18.97 -11.21
CA THR A 285 10.17 19.90 -12.15
C THR A 285 11.60 19.41 -12.37
N PRO A 286 12.09 19.28 -13.62
CA PRO A 286 13.47 18.91 -13.89
C PRO A 286 14.48 19.88 -13.29
N LEU A 287 15.60 19.36 -12.79
CA LEU A 287 16.72 20.16 -12.31
C LEU A 287 17.61 20.67 -13.45
N SER A 288 17.82 19.85 -14.46
CA SER A 288 18.73 20.21 -15.57
C SER A 288 18.44 19.44 -16.85
N ILE A 289 18.91 19.99 -17.97
CA ILE A 289 18.89 19.35 -19.28
C ILE A 289 20.29 19.50 -19.88
N GLN A 290 20.92 18.36 -20.22
CA GLN A 290 22.22 18.29 -20.85
C GLN A 290 22.09 17.70 -22.26
N GLU A 291 22.73 18.32 -23.26
CA GLU A 291 22.90 17.71 -24.57
C GLU A 291 24.05 16.69 -24.52
N ILE A 292 23.76 15.43 -24.86
CA ILE A 292 24.75 14.34 -24.87
C ILE A 292 25.41 14.26 -26.25
N THR A 293 24.61 14.27 -27.29
CA THR A 293 25.02 14.39 -28.70
C THR A 293 23.96 15.21 -29.43
N PRO A 294 24.22 15.72 -30.63
CA PRO A 294 23.22 16.51 -31.36
C PRO A 294 21.87 15.78 -31.46
N GLY A 295 20.81 16.39 -30.94
CA GLY A 295 19.46 15.86 -30.94
C GLY A 295 19.17 14.81 -29.85
N VAL A 296 20.10 14.53 -28.95
CA VAL A 296 19.94 13.64 -27.79
C VAL A 296 20.18 14.40 -26.50
N TYR A 297 19.21 14.46 -25.65
CA TYR A 297 19.23 15.22 -24.40
C TYR A 297 19.01 14.30 -23.19
N ARG A 298 19.70 14.60 -22.10
CA ARG A 298 19.49 13.97 -20.81
C ARG A 298 18.90 14.96 -19.83
N VAL A 299 17.79 14.58 -19.25
CA VAL A 299 17.03 15.33 -18.24
C VAL A 299 17.26 14.71 -16.87
N ASP A 300 17.68 15.50 -15.89
CA ASP A 300 17.66 15.11 -14.48
C ASP A 300 16.36 15.63 -13.84
N MET A 301 15.49 14.73 -13.44
CA MET A 301 14.24 15.05 -12.74
C MET A 301 14.45 15.36 -11.25
N GLY A 302 15.69 15.25 -10.74
CA GLY A 302 16.04 15.56 -9.36
C GLY A 302 15.77 14.46 -8.34
N VAL A 303 14.81 13.62 -8.57
CA VAL A 303 14.43 12.51 -7.69
C VAL A 303 13.93 11.32 -8.50
N ASN A 304 14.19 10.11 -8.02
CA ASN A 304 13.59 8.91 -8.57
C ASN A 304 12.10 8.84 -8.18
N TYR A 305 11.20 8.64 -9.12
CA TYR A 305 9.76 8.59 -8.91
C TYR A 305 9.07 7.62 -9.86
N ALA A 306 7.87 7.19 -9.50
CA ALA A 306 6.99 6.39 -10.34
C ALA A 306 5.75 7.21 -10.73
N GLY A 307 5.42 7.22 -12.02
CA GLY A 307 4.28 7.99 -12.51
C GLY A 307 4.35 8.35 -13.98
N TRP A 308 3.93 9.56 -14.31
CA TRP A 308 3.88 10.01 -15.70
C TRP A 308 4.97 11.04 -15.99
N PHE A 309 5.42 11.00 -17.23
CA PHE A 309 6.27 12.02 -17.85
C PHE A 309 5.46 12.79 -18.89
N GLU A 310 5.53 14.11 -18.85
CA GLU A 310 4.85 15.01 -19.75
C GLU A 310 5.85 15.92 -20.44
N MET A 311 5.70 16.10 -21.77
CA MET A 311 6.52 17.04 -22.52
C MET A 311 5.75 17.70 -23.66
N GLN A 312 5.85 19.03 -23.75
CA GLN A 312 5.40 19.79 -24.91
C GLN A 312 6.41 19.64 -26.07
N LEU A 313 5.92 19.28 -27.22
CA LEU A 313 6.74 18.86 -28.37
C LEU A 313 6.42 19.65 -29.63
N LYS A 314 7.44 19.78 -30.47
CA LYS A 314 7.34 20.23 -31.88
C LYS A 314 8.27 19.44 -32.76
N GLY A 315 7.91 19.25 -34.05
CA GLY A 315 8.72 18.49 -35.03
C GLY A 315 8.09 18.51 -36.42
N GLN A 316 8.67 17.72 -37.33
CA GLN A 316 8.07 17.47 -38.61
C GLN A 316 7.16 16.23 -38.56
N PRO A 317 6.07 16.21 -39.35
CA PRO A 317 5.22 15.02 -39.41
C PRO A 317 6.05 13.76 -39.71
N GLY A 318 5.85 12.72 -38.92
CA GLY A 318 6.60 11.45 -39.01
C GLY A 318 7.88 11.41 -38.16
N ASP A 319 8.34 12.51 -37.59
CA ASP A 319 9.44 12.45 -36.61
C ASP A 319 9.04 11.58 -35.41
N SER A 320 9.94 10.70 -34.98
CA SER A 320 9.76 9.86 -33.80
C SER A 320 10.67 10.38 -32.67
N ILE A 321 10.08 10.74 -31.55
CA ILE A 321 10.76 11.19 -30.35
C ILE A 321 10.67 10.08 -29.34
N VAL A 322 11.82 9.61 -28.83
CA VAL A 322 11.92 8.49 -27.91
C VAL A 322 12.34 9.00 -26.53
N PHE A 323 11.59 8.58 -25.50
CA PHE A 323 11.87 8.84 -24.09
C PHE A 323 12.31 7.55 -23.43
N GLN A 324 13.54 7.50 -22.92
CA GLN A 324 14.11 6.34 -22.23
C GLN A 324 14.33 6.72 -20.77
N PHE A 325 13.80 5.92 -19.86
CA PHE A 325 13.80 6.22 -18.43
C PHE A 325 14.81 5.37 -17.69
N SER A 326 15.55 5.99 -16.78
CA SER A 326 16.57 5.31 -15.98
C SER A 326 16.58 5.77 -14.53
N GLU A 327 16.81 4.79 -13.65
CA GLU A 327 17.02 5.03 -12.23
C GLU A 327 18.44 5.46 -11.91
N ARG A 328 19.38 5.32 -12.84
CA ARG A 328 20.81 5.61 -12.67
C ARG A 328 21.32 6.53 -13.77
N GLU A 329 22.18 7.46 -13.35
CA GLU A 329 22.75 8.46 -14.27
C GLU A 329 23.49 7.84 -15.46
N LYS A 330 24.23 6.76 -15.23
CA LYS A 330 25.07 6.14 -16.27
C LYS A 330 24.28 5.25 -17.23
N ASP A 331 23.08 4.84 -16.86
CA ASP A 331 22.25 3.97 -17.67
C ASP A 331 21.38 4.82 -18.61
N VAL A 332 21.19 4.36 -19.82
CA VAL A 332 20.32 5.01 -20.80
C VAL A 332 18.86 4.66 -20.52
N CYS A 333 18.61 3.41 -20.17
CA CYS A 333 17.27 2.87 -19.99
C CYS A 333 17.32 1.74 -18.97
N SER A 334 16.51 1.85 -17.90
CA SER A 334 16.37 0.77 -16.93
C SER A 334 15.28 -0.20 -17.40
N TYR A 335 15.61 -1.47 -17.48
CA TYR A 335 14.67 -2.57 -17.79
C TYR A 335 13.77 -2.35 -19.02
N GLY A 336 14.26 -1.62 -20.02
CA GLY A 336 13.53 -1.38 -21.26
C GLY A 336 12.41 -0.34 -21.17
N ILE A 337 12.27 0.38 -20.06
CA ILE A 337 11.21 1.39 -19.89
C ILE A 337 11.44 2.58 -20.82
N HIS A 338 10.63 2.66 -21.87
CA HIS A 338 10.69 3.75 -22.85
C HIS A 338 9.31 4.04 -23.43
N SER A 339 9.11 5.27 -23.90
CA SER A 339 7.91 5.68 -24.62
C SER A 339 8.27 6.40 -25.91
N ILE A 340 7.34 6.44 -26.85
CA ILE A 340 7.54 7.02 -28.18
C ILE A 340 6.42 8.00 -28.49
N TYR A 341 6.77 9.17 -28.98
CA TYR A 341 5.82 10.12 -29.56
C TYR A 341 6.12 10.30 -31.06
N LYS A 342 5.15 10.02 -31.92
CA LYS A 342 5.24 10.29 -33.36
C LYS A 342 4.50 11.60 -33.67
N VAL A 343 5.24 12.53 -34.26
CA VAL A 343 4.72 13.86 -34.59
C VAL A 343 3.70 13.79 -35.73
N GLY A 344 2.50 14.32 -35.46
CA GLY A 344 1.42 14.36 -36.43
C GLY A 344 1.43 15.60 -37.34
N PRO A 345 0.39 15.75 -38.18
CA PRO A 345 0.26 16.87 -39.16
C PRO A 345 0.29 18.25 -38.48
N LYS A 346 -0.14 18.38 -37.24
CA LYS A 346 -0.14 19.64 -36.46
C LYS A 346 1.25 20.18 -36.14
N ARG A 347 2.31 19.34 -36.32
CA ARG A 347 3.72 19.65 -36.05
C ARG A 347 4.06 20.03 -34.60
N LYS A 348 3.12 19.96 -33.74
CA LYS A 348 3.23 20.20 -32.29
C LYS A 348 2.23 19.34 -31.53
N GLY A 349 2.51 19.06 -30.27
CA GLY A 349 1.61 18.33 -29.37
C GLY A 349 2.20 18.20 -27.98
N THR A 350 1.54 17.42 -27.17
CA THR A 350 2.03 17.07 -25.82
C THR A 350 2.04 15.55 -25.72
N PHE A 351 3.21 14.99 -25.38
CA PHE A 351 3.27 13.62 -24.89
C PHE A 351 3.00 13.64 -23.40
N CYS A 352 2.17 12.73 -22.93
CA CYS A 352 2.00 12.38 -21.53
C CYS A 352 1.63 10.89 -21.47
N ASN A 353 2.26 10.14 -20.57
CA ASN A 353 1.82 8.75 -20.32
C ASN A 353 0.32 8.73 -19.96
N ARG A 354 -0.37 7.61 -20.23
CA ARG A 354 -1.81 7.51 -20.00
C ARG A 354 -2.22 6.23 -19.27
N PHE A 355 -1.91 5.06 -19.85
CA PHE A 355 -2.31 3.76 -19.27
C PHE A 355 -1.12 2.90 -18.89
N ASN A 356 0.08 3.45 -19.01
CA ASN A 356 1.30 2.93 -18.45
C ASN A 356 1.96 4.01 -17.58
N TYR A 357 2.95 3.66 -16.79
CA TYR A 357 3.74 4.58 -16.01
C TYR A 357 5.22 4.25 -16.13
N MET A 358 6.05 5.24 -15.95
CA MET A 358 7.49 5.12 -15.98
C MET A 358 8.05 5.18 -14.55
N THR A 359 9.32 4.81 -14.41
CA THR A 359 10.10 4.99 -13.19
C THR A 359 11.49 5.42 -13.56
N GLY A 360 11.98 6.42 -12.87
CA GLY A 360 13.35 6.91 -13.06
C GLY A 360 13.53 8.32 -12.54
N ARG A 361 14.79 8.69 -12.35
CA ARG A 361 15.23 10.07 -12.15
C ARG A 361 15.73 10.68 -13.46
N TRP A 362 16.28 9.86 -14.33
CA TRP A 362 16.93 10.28 -15.56
C TRP A 362 16.09 9.96 -16.77
N VAL A 363 15.91 10.92 -17.67
CA VAL A 363 15.18 10.71 -18.92
C VAL A 363 16.09 11.09 -20.07
N GLN A 364 16.40 10.11 -20.94
CA GLN A 364 17.08 10.40 -22.19
C GLN A 364 16.05 10.60 -23.30
N ILE A 365 16.12 11.75 -23.97
CA ILE A 365 15.22 12.13 -25.06
C ILE A 365 16.02 12.14 -26.35
N SER A 366 15.57 11.41 -27.36
CA SER A 366 16.20 11.38 -28.68
C SER A 366 15.22 11.68 -29.80
N GLY A 367 15.72 12.14 -30.96
CA GLY A 367 14.89 12.47 -32.13
C GLY A 367 14.42 13.94 -32.15
N LEU A 368 14.83 14.78 -31.20
CA LEU A 368 14.52 16.21 -31.21
C LEU A 368 15.37 16.97 -32.22
N ARG A 369 14.75 17.92 -32.91
CA ARG A 369 15.44 18.85 -33.84
C ARG A 369 15.77 20.21 -33.18
N TYR A 370 15.55 20.33 -31.88
CA TYR A 370 15.77 21.54 -31.09
C TYR A 370 16.16 21.18 -29.67
N LYS A 371 16.80 22.09 -28.97
CA LYS A 371 17.10 21.92 -27.55
C LYS A 371 15.82 22.20 -26.73
N PRO A 372 15.35 21.25 -25.92
CA PRO A 372 14.20 21.48 -25.06
C PRO A 372 14.56 22.40 -23.88
N THR A 373 13.52 23.03 -23.32
CA THR A 373 13.62 23.86 -22.12
C THR A 373 12.92 23.18 -20.93
N ILE A 374 13.29 23.54 -19.70
CA ILE A 374 12.76 22.93 -18.47
C ILE A 374 11.23 23.12 -18.37
N ASP A 375 10.72 24.28 -18.76
CA ASP A 375 9.30 24.62 -18.71
C ASP A 375 8.42 23.76 -19.66
N GLN A 376 9.04 23.09 -20.62
CA GLN A 376 8.34 22.15 -21.52
C GLN A 376 8.16 20.76 -20.92
N ILE A 377 8.82 20.45 -19.80
CA ILE A 377 8.90 19.10 -19.22
C ILE A 377 8.36 19.10 -17.80
N ARG A 378 7.54 18.09 -17.48
CA ARG A 378 7.05 17.81 -16.13
C ARG A 378 7.07 16.32 -15.86
N GLY A 379 7.27 15.96 -14.60
CA GLY A 379 6.96 14.65 -14.06
C GLY A 379 5.76 14.72 -13.13
N TRP A 380 5.03 13.65 -13.01
CA TRP A 380 3.89 13.51 -12.12
C TRP A 380 4.04 12.24 -11.30
N MET A 381 4.31 12.38 -10.00
CA MET A 381 4.26 11.25 -9.09
C MET A 381 2.80 10.82 -8.91
N ILE A 382 2.52 9.52 -9.05
CA ILE A 382 1.18 8.95 -8.98
C ILE A 382 1.11 7.95 -7.82
N ARG A 383 0.07 8.07 -7.04
CA ARG A 383 -0.34 7.09 -6.04
C ARG A 383 -1.83 7.24 -5.72
N PRO A 384 -2.44 6.28 -5.01
CA PRO A 384 -3.77 6.49 -4.44
C PRO A 384 -3.78 7.69 -3.49
N ASP A 385 -4.89 8.44 -3.49
CA ASP A 385 -5.03 9.71 -2.77
C ASP A 385 -5.32 9.52 -1.26
N TYR A 386 -4.65 8.54 -0.64
CA TYR A 386 -4.74 8.35 0.80
C TYR A 386 -4.03 9.48 1.56
N ARG A 387 -4.56 9.80 2.74
CA ARG A 387 -4.06 10.89 3.58
C ARG A 387 -2.90 10.42 4.47
N ARG A 388 -2.02 11.36 4.76
CA ARG A 388 -0.99 11.15 5.78
C ARG A 388 -1.61 11.17 7.18
N SER A 389 -1.25 10.21 8.03
CA SER A 389 -1.70 10.13 9.41
C SER A 389 -0.58 10.30 10.42
N GLY A 390 0.64 9.92 10.08
CA GLY A 390 1.80 10.05 10.96
C GLY A 390 2.77 11.12 10.52
N GLY A 391 3.51 11.66 11.47
CA GLY A 391 4.60 12.60 11.23
C GLY A 391 5.69 12.50 12.27
N PHE A 392 6.93 12.73 11.83
CA PHE A 392 8.12 12.69 12.66
C PHE A 392 9.14 13.71 12.17
N GLU A 393 9.77 14.39 13.10
CA GLU A 393 10.92 15.28 12.89
C GLU A 393 11.80 15.31 14.16
N CYS A 394 13.10 15.35 14.00
CA CYS A 394 14.04 15.49 15.13
C CYS A 394 15.24 16.39 14.75
N ASP A 395 16.11 16.64 15.70
CA ASP A 395 17.34 17.45 15.54
C ASP A 395 18.49 16.71 14.85
N ILE A 396 18.36 15.41 14.53
CA ILE A 396 19.39 14.63 13.82
C ILE A 396 19.05 14.55 12.33
N PRO A 397 19.80 15.23 11.43
CA PRO A 397 19.48 15.30 10.00
C PRO A 397 19.44 13.93 9.30
N LEU A 398 20.33 12.99 9.66
CA LEU A 398 20.38 11.66 9.06
C LEU A 398 19.05 10.90 9.31
N LEU A 399 18.53 10.94 10.53
CA LEU A 399 17.28 10.27 10.87
C LEU A 399 16.09 10.86 10.11
N ASN A 400 16.02 12.19 9.98
CA ASN A 400 15.01 12.87 9.17
C ASN A 400 15.10 12.47 7.69
N ASN A 401 16.32 12.31 7.16
CA ASN A 401 16.54 11.90 5.78
C ASN A 401 16.11 10.44 5.56
N ILE A 402 16.47 9.52 6.47
CA ILE A 402 16.02 8.12 6.42
C ILE A 402 14.48 8.06 6.43
N TYR A 403 13.84 8.78 7.38
CA TYR A 403 12.39 8.81 7.49
C TYR A 403 11.70 9.32 6.21
N ARG A 404 12.13 10.47 5.70
CA ARG A 404 11.57 11.07 4.47
C ARG A 404 11.77 10.18 3.25
N THR A 405 12.96 9.61 3.07
CA THR A 405 13.26 8.70 1.96
C THR A 405 12.45 7.41 2.04
N THR A 406 12.28 6.86 3.26
CA THR A 406 11.43 5.69 3.49
C THR A 406 9.99 5.95 3.03
N LEU A 407 9.42 7.09 3.42
CA LEU A 407 8.04 7.42 3.04
C LEU A 407 7.90 7.78 1.56
N TRP A 408 8.84 8.51 0.99
CA TRP A 408 8.88 8.79 -0.44
C TRP A 408 8.95 7.51 -1.27
N THR A 409 9.80 6.56 -0.84
CA THR A 409 9.90 5.24 -1.48
C THR A 409 8.55 4.50 -1.42
N LEU A 410 7.91 4.43 -0.25
CA LEU A 410 6.61 3.77 -0.07
C LEU A 410 5.52 4.38 -0.93
N GLU A 411 5.44 5.71 -1.01
CA GLU A 411 4.46 6.43 -1.82
C GLU A 411 4.58 6.06 -3.31
N ASN A 412 5.80 5.94 -3.82
CA ASN A 412 6.08 5.58 -5.21
C ASN A 412 5.89 4.09 -5.54
N LEU A 413 5.61 3.24 -4.52
CA LEU A 413 5.34 1.81 -4.68
C LEU A 413 3.85 1.46 -4.54
N SER A 414 2.99 2.44 -4.27
CA SER A 414 1.58 2.19 -3.90
C SER A 414 0.60 2.17 -5.08
N LEU A 415 1.09 2.22 -6.31
CA LEU A 415 0.29 2.24 -7.54
C LEU A 415 -0.66 1.02 -7.62
N GLY A 416 -1.92 1.26 -7.99
CA GLY A 416 -2.92 0.21 -8.17
C GLY A 416 -3.58 -0.31 -6.88
N ASN A 417 -3.39 0.39 -5.74
CA ASN A 417 -3.93 0.04 -4.43
C ASN A 417 -3.41 -1.30 -3.89
N TYR A 418 -2.13 -1.54 -4.06
CA TYR A 418 -1.30 -2.52 -3.38
C TYR A 418 0.16 -2.02 -3.43
N VAL A 419 1.02 -2.53 -2.56
CA VAL A 419 2.44 -2.17 -2.59
C VAL A 419 3.16 -3.10 -3.56
N VAL A 420 3.76 -2.54 -4.61
CA VAL A 420 4.62 -3.29 -5.52
C VAL A 420 6.03 -3.41 -4.94
N ASP A 421 6.74 -4.46 -5.31
CA ASP A 421 8.17 -4.63 -5.03
C ASP A 421 9.00 -3.51 -5.66
N CYS A 422 8.84 -3.35 -6.97
CA CYS A 422 9.45 -2.31 -7.78
C CYS A 422 8.56 -1.93 -8.97
N PRO A 423 8.44 -0.63 -9.33
CA PRO A 423 7.44 -0.18 -10.30
C PRO A 423 7.86 -0.32 -11.77
N HIS A 424 9.11 -0.68 -12.04
CA HIS A 424 9.67 -0.73 -13.40
C HIS A 424 9.89 -2.16 -13.92
N ARG A 425 10.21 -3.13 -13.04
CA ARG A 425 10.65 -4.47 -13.44
C ARG A 425 9.59 -5.54 -13.28
N GLU A 426 8.92 -5.62 -12.11
CA GLU A 426 8.02 -6.72 -11.77
C GLU A 426 6.60 -6.27 -11.48
N ARG A 427 6.39 -5.15 -10.81
CA ARG A 427 5.08 -4.60 -10.43
C ARG A 427 4.23 -5.59 -9.65
N CYS A 428 4.87 -6.41 -8.81
CA CYS A 428 4.22 -7.50 -8.09
C CYS A 428 4.01 -7.15 -6.62
N GLY A 429 2.86 -7.54 -6.07
CA GLY A 429 2.55 -7.37 -4.65
C GLY A 429 3.06 -8.54 -3.83
N TYR A 430 4.37 -8.66 -3.62
CA TYR A 430 4.97 -9.73 -2.83
C TYR A 430 4.63 -9.63 -1.35
N GLY A 431 4.26 -10.76 -0.72
CA GLY A 431 3.91 -10.78 0.69
C GLY A 431 5.09 -10.52 1.64
N GLY A 432 6.32 -10.84 1.22
CA GLY A 432 7.54 -10.50 1.98
C GLY A 432 7.80 -8.99 2.02
N ASP A 433 7.67 -8.35 0.86
CA ASP A 433 7.76 -6.89 0.70
C ASP A 433 6.63 -6.18 1.45
N ALA A 434 5.44 -6.74 1.38
CA ALA A 434 4.29 -6.27 2.13
C ALA A 434 4.53 -6.32 3.64
N LEU A 435 5.12 -7.41 4.16
CA LEU A 435 5.51 -7.51 5.57
C LEU A 435 6.51 -6.41 5.96
N ALA A 436 7.50 -6.15 5.10
CA ALA A 436 8.50 -5.12 5.34
C ALA A 436 7.92 -3.69 5.36
N THR A 437 6.79 -3.45 4.71
CA THR A 437 6.20 -2.11 4.56
C THR A 437 5.02 -1.84 5.49
N THR A 438 4.25 -2.86 5.87
CA THR A 438 2.91 -2.69 6.47
C THR A 438 2.89 -1.87 7.75
N ARG A 439 3.78 -2.14 8.72
CA ARG A 439 3.81 -1.41 10.00
C ARG A 439 4.19 0.06 9.80
N THR A 440 5.15 0.33 8.92
CA THR A 440 5.52 1.69 8.49
C THR A 440 4.35 2.38 7.80
N ALA A 441 3.71 1.71 6.85
CA ALA A 441 2.60 2.28 6.08
C ALA A 441 1.42 2.64 6.98
N LEU A 442 0.96 1.73 7.82
CA LEU A 442 -0.15 1.93 8.74
C LEU A 442 0.13 2.99 9.81
N GLY A 443 1.39 3.13 10.25
CA GLY A 443 1.80 4.18 11.19
C GLY A 443 1.88 5.57 10.58
N ASN A 444 1.94 5.69 9.25
CA ASN A 444 2.17 6.96 8.56
C ASN A 444 1.02 7.43 7.67
N TYR A 445 0.11 6.53 7.27
CA TYR A 445 -0.97 6.86 6.34
C TYR A 445 -2.30 6.24 6.74
N GLN A 446 -3.41 6.85 6.32
CA GLN A 446 -4.75 6.30 6.46
C GLN A 446 -5.00 5.31 5.32
N LEU A 447 -4.78 4.03 5.58
CA LEU A 447 -4.81 2.97 4.56
C LEU A 447 -5.92 1.94 4.79
N GLY A 448 -7.00 2.34 5.45
CA GLY A 448 -8.11 1.44 5.76
C GLY A 448 -8.72 0.80 4.52
N ALA A 449 -9.09 1.61 3.53
CA ALA A 449 -9.66 1.11 2.27
C ALA A 449 -8.62 0.35 1.43
N PHE A 450 -7.40 0.87 1.33
CA PHE A 450 -6.28 0.27 0.60
C PHE A 450 -5.98 -1.17 1.06
N TYR A 451 -5.75 -1.39 2.36
CA TYR A 451 -5.43 -2.72 2.88
C TYR A 451 -6.63 -3.67 2.91
N ASN A 452 -7.85 -3.14 3.09
CA ASN A 452 -9.07 -3.94 2.99
C ASN A 452 -9.24 -4.52 1.57
N LYS A 453 -9.02 -3.67 0.54
CA LYS A 453 -8.99 -4.09 -0.87
C LYS A 453 -7.88 -5.12 -1.11
N TRP A 454 -6.66 -4.85 -0.63
CA TRP A 454 -5.54 -5.76 -0.86
C TRP A 454 -5.72 -7.11 -0.16
N MET A 455 -6.36 -7.14 1.02
CA MET A 455 -6.75 -8.41 1.64
C MET A 455 -7.81 -9.17 0.84
N GLU A 456 -8.71 -8.47 0.17
CA GLU A 456 -9.65 -9.11 -0.77
C GLU A 456 -8.91 -9.78 -1.94
N ASP A 457 -7.86 -9.12 -2.48
CA ASP A 457 -7.02 -9.73 -3.52
C ASP A 457 -6.29 -10.99 -3.01
N TRP A 458 -5.79 -11.00 -1.78
CA TRP A 458 -5.19 -12.19 -1.16
C TRP A 458 -6.18 -13.35 -1.00
N ARG A 459 -7.46 -13.05 -0.74
CA ARG A 459 -8.53 -14.07 -0.74
C ARG A 459 -8.81 -14.59 -2.15
N ASP A 460 -8.83 -13.72 -3.15
CA ASP A 460 -9.12 -14.07 -4.55
C ASP A 460 -8.03 -14.92 -5.21
N VAL A 461 -6.76 -14.74 -4.82
CA VAL A 461 -5.62 -15.51 -5.39
C VAL A 461 -5.42 -16.87 -4.74
N GLN A 462 -6.07 -17.17 -3.60
CA GLN A 462 -5.90 -18.46 -2.92
C GLN A 462 -6.35 -19.61 -3.80
N GLU A 463 -5.50 -20.63 -3.94
CA GLU A 463 -5.76 -21.81 -4.75
C GLU A 463 -6.73 -22.79 -4.06
N ALA A 464 -7.30 -23.72 -4.85
CA ALA A 464 -8.30 -24.67 -4.37
C ALA A 464 -7.79 -25.59 -3.25
N ASP A 465 -6.49 -25.95 -3.28
CA ASP A 465 -5.83 -26.76 -2.26
C ASP A 465 -5.46 -25.99 -0.98
N GLY A 466 -5.75 -24.69 -0.94
CA GLY A 466 -5.43 -23.80 0.17
C GLY A 466 -4.09 -23.06 0.04
N ASN A 467 -3.27 -23.40 -0.96
CA ASN A 467 -2.03 -22.69 -1.22
C ASN A 467 -2.29 -21.22 -1.54
N VAL A 468 -1.38 -20.36 -1.12
CA VAL A 468 -1.39 -18.92 -1.42
C VAL A 468 -0.12 -18.59 -2.19
N PRO A 469 -0.19 -17.97 -3.37
CA PRO A 469 0.99 -17.54 -4.11
C PRO A 469 1.79 -16.49 -3.34
N TYR A 470 2.99 -16.18 -3.79
CA TYR A 470 3.82 -15.14 -3.17
C TYR A 470 3.25 -13.74 -3.34
N THR A 471 2.44 -13.53 -4.36
CA THR A 471 1.95 -12.21 -4.75
C THR A 471 0.44 -12.17 -4.89
N ALA A 472 -0.14 -11.03 -4.50
CA ALA A 472 -1.50 -10.62 -4.81
C ALA A 472 -1.51 -9.14 -5.23
N PRO A 473 -2.28 -8.77 -6.24
CA PRO A 473 -3.18 -9.58 -7.08
C PRO A 473 -2.48 -10.41 -8.17
N THR A 474 -1.17 -10.30 -8.35
CA THR A 474 -0.42 -10.74 -9.55
C THR A 474 -0.18 -12.24 -9.69
N ARG A 475 -0.51 -13.08 -8.71
CA ARG A 475 -0.47 -14.57 -8.76
C ARG A 475 0.88 -15.16 -9.18
N ILE A 476 2.00 -14.64 -8.71
CA ILE A 476 3.32 -15.15 -9.05
C ILE A 476 3.87 -16.03 -7.93
N GLY A 477 4.50 -17.14 -8.31
CA GLY A 477 5.16 -18.07 -7.41
C GLY A 477 4.20 -18.82 -6.48
N GLY A 478 4.73 -19.61 -5.61
CA GLY A 478 3.93 -20.36 -4.65
C GLY A 478 4.74 -21.14 -3.63
N GLY A 479 4.38 -20.97 -2.37
CA GLY A 479 4.88 -21.77 -1.26
C GLY A 479 6.05 -21.14 -0.51
N GLY A 480 5.88 -21.04 0.77
CA GLY A 480 6.84 -20.51 1.74
C GLY A 480 6.16 -19.53 2.70
N PRO A 481 6.14 -19.88 4.00
CA PRO A 481 5.36 -19.11 4.99
C PRO A 481 5.76 -17.65 5.08
N SER A 482 7.04 -17.34 4.91
CA SER A 482 7.57 -15.98 5.06
C SER A 482 7.12 -15.00 3.97
N TRP A 483 6.54 -15.51 2.90
CA TRP A 483 5.99 -14.69 1.78
C TRP A 483 4.47 -14.81 1.70
N SER A 484 3.97 -16.03 1.57
CA SER A 484 2.51 -16.28 1.47
C SER A 484 1.77 -16.05 2.78
N GLY A 485 2.45 -16.14 3.94
CA GLY A 485 1.87 -15.93 5.27
C GLY A 485 1.42 -14.49 5.54
N PHE A 486 1.65 -13.57 4.61
CA PHE A 486 1.10 -12.22 4.68
C PHE A 486 -0.44 -12.21 4.72
N CYS A 487 -1.10 -13.24 4.19
CA CYS A 487 -2.55 -13.43 4.33
C CYS A 487 -3.02 -13.57 5.79
N ILE A 488 -2.11 -13.82 6.75
CA ILE A 488 -2.36 -13.82 8.19
C ILE A 488 -1.90 -12.52 8.84
N THR A 489 -0.71 -12.03 8.45
CA THR A 489 -0.08 -10.87 9.08
C THR A 489 -0.85 -9.58 8.77
N LEU A 490 -1.32 -9.41 7.53
CA LEU A 490 -2.05 -8.21 7.12
C LEU A 490 -3.35 -8.02 7.93
N PRO A 491 -4.30 -8.97 7.99
CA PRO A 491 -5.53 -8.74 8.76
C PRO A 491 -5.25 -8.50 10.25
N TRP A 492 -4.19 -9.12 10.81
CA TRP A 492 -3.78 -8.89 12.18
C TRP A 492 -3.27 -7.47 12.41
N GLU A 493 -2.33 -6.95 11.61
CA GLU A 493 -1.80 -5.60 11.77
C GLU A 493 -2.86 -4.53 11.47
N PHE A 494 -3.74 -4.78 10.51
CA PHE A 494 -4.89 -3.93 10.21
C PHE A 494 -5.84 -3.82 11.41
N TYR A 495 -6.22 -4.95 12.01
CA TYR A 495 -7.06 -4.96 13.21
C TYR A 495 -6.39 -4.20 14.35
N ARG A 496 -5.11 -4.42 14.59
CA ARG A 496 -4.37 -3.69 15.62
C ARG A 496 -4.39 -2.18 15.39
N GLN A 497 -4.36 -1.76 14.12
CA GLN A 497 -4.31 -0.33 13.77
C GLN A 497 -5.66 0.35 13.87
N TYR A 498 -6.72 -0.30 13.39
CA TYR A 498 -8.05 0.32 13.22
C TYR A 498 -9.13 -0.22 14.15
N GLY A 499 -8.89 -1.33 14.85
CA GLY A 499 -9.88 -1.98 15.70
C GLY A 499 -11.03 -2.66 14.95
N ASP A 500 -10.98 -2.69 13.62
CA ASP A 500 -12.06 -3.27 12.80
C ASP A 500 -11.95 -4.80 12.73
N ILE A 501 -12.85 -5.47 13.43
CA ILE A 501 -12.91 -6.94 13.53
C ILE A 501 -13.35 -7.60 12.21
N ARG A 502 -14.00 -6.88 11.30
CA ARG A 502 -14.57 -7.45 10.07
C ARG A 502 -13.47 -8.06 9.18
N ILE A 503 -12.32 -7.42 9.07
CA ILE A 503 -11.20 -7.96 8.29
C ILE A 503 -10.72 -9.31 8.83
N LEU A 504 -10.77 -9.51 10.14
CA LEU A 504 -10.40 -10.78 10.76
C LEU A 504 -11.41 -11.89 10.37
N SER A 505 -12.70 -11.61 10.53
CA SER A 505 -13.77 -12.57 10.23
C SER A 505 -13.80 -12.94 8.74
N GLU A 506 -13.66 -11.96 7.84
CA GLU A 506 -13.63 -12.18 6.40
C GLU A 506 -12.39 -12.97 5.93
N SER A 507 -11.26 -12.80 6.61
CA SER A 507 -9.99 -13.44 6.24
C SER A 507 -9.81 -14.82 6.89
N PHE A 508 -10.54 -15.11 7.96
CA PHE A 508 -10.32 -16.31 8.76
C PHE A 508 -10.45 -17.63 7.96
N PRO A 509 -11.42 -17.80 7.04
CA PRO A 509 -11.46 -19.00 6.17
C PRO A 509 -10.20 -19.16 5.31
N THR A 510 -9.65 -18.08 4.77
CA THR A 510 -8.40 -18.11 4.00
C THR A 510 -7.21 -18.51 4.88
N ILE A 511 -7.14 -17.95 6.09
CA ILE A 511 -6.11 -18.29 7.09
C ILE A 511 -6.15 -19.78 7.43
N GLN A 512 -7.34 -20.33 7.71
CA GLN A 512 -7.51 -21.75 8.03
C GLN A 512 -7.03 -22.64 6.89
N ARG A 513 -7.49 -22.41 5.66
CA ARG A 513 -7.07 -23.18 4.49
C ARG A 513 -5.57 -23.10 4.22
N TRP A 514 -4.96 -21.92 4.44
CA TRP A 514 -3.52 -21.77 4.31
C TRP A 514 -2.75 -22.59 5.37
N LEU A 515 -3.17 -22.56 6.62
CA LEU A 515 -2.54 -23.34 7.70
C LEU A 515 -2.72 -24.86 7.48
N ASP A 516 -3.89 -25.29 6.99
CA ASP A 516 -4.16 -26.68 6.62
C ASP A 516 -3.25 -27.13 5.46
N PHE A 517 -3.05 -26.28 4.45
CA PHE A 517 -2.10 -26.52 3.37
C PHE A 517 -0.67 -26.71 3.90
N LEU A 518 -0.20 -25.84 4.79
CA LEU A 518 1.12 -25.96 5.41
C LEU A 518 1.26 -27.28 6.18
N GLU A 519 0.22 -27.72 6.87
CA GLU A 519 0.22 -29.00 7.58
C GLU A 519 0.47 -30.16 6.63
N THR A 520 -0.06 -30.13 5.40
CA THR A 520 0.20 -31.16 4.37
C THR A 520 1.66 -31.20 3.90
N LYS A 521 2.43 -30.12 4.16
CA LYS A 521 3.85 -29.99 3.81
C LYS A 521 4.78 -30.27 4.99
N SER A 522 4.24 -30.79 6.11
CA SER A 522 5.04 -31.05 7.32
C SER A 522 5.43 -32.52 7.45
N GLN A 523 6.62 -32.74 8.00
CA GLN A 523 7.12 -34.04 8.41
C GLN A 523 7.85 -33.89 9.76
N HIS A 524 7.63 -34.81 10.70
CA HIS A 524 8.26 -34.78 12.02
C HIS A 524 8.11 -33.41 12.74
N ASN A 525 6.92 -32.80 12.64
CA ASN A 525 6.61 -31.48 13.20
C ASN A 525 7.42 -30.31 12.62
N MET A 526 7.92 -30.44 11.41
CA MET A 526 8.59 -29.34 10.69
C MET A 526 8.14 -29.32 9.23
N LEU A 527 8.05 -28.13 8.66
CA LEU A 527 7.88 -27.98 7.22
C LEU A 527 9.10 -28.55 6.50
N VAL A 528 8.85 -29.19 5.38
CA VAL A 528 9.87 -29.57 4.41
C VAL A 528 9.71 -28.74 3.16
N ARG A 529 10.80 -28.55 2.42
CA ARG A 529 10.74 -27.83 1.15
C ARG A 529 9.79 -28.50 0.16
N TRP A 530 9.04 -27.69 -0.58
CA TRP A 530 8.22 -28.12 -1.71
C TRP A 530 8.43 -27.23 -2.92
N GLY A 531 7.95 -27.67 -4.10
CA GLY A 531 7.94 -26.93 -5.34
C GLY A 531 9.30 -26.80 -6.04
N GLY A 532 9.39 -25.89 -6.99
CA GLY A 532 10.56 -25.67 -7.85
C GLY A 532 11.67 -24.82 -7.21
N LYS A 533 12.62 -24.35 -8.03
CA LYS A 533 13.78 -23.56 -7.62
C LYS A 533 13.39 -22.30 -6.81
N TRP A 534 12.30 -21.64 -7.20
CA TRP A 534 11.81 -20.40 -6.62
C TRP A 534 10.70 -20.59 -5.61
N SER A 535 10.38 -21.82 -5.23
CA SER A 535 9.44 -22.12 -4.15
C SER A 535 10.16 -22.21 -2.82
N PHE A 536 9.41 -22.05 -1.73
CA PHE A 536 9.93 -22.17 -0.37
C PHE A 536 11.08 -21.18 -0.09
N LEU A 537 10.93 -19.92 -0.50
CA LEU A 537 11.88 -18.86 -0.20
C LEU A 537 11.83 -18.52 1.30
N GLY A 538 13.00 -18.20 1.86
CA GLY A 538 13.17 -17.64 3.20
C GLY A 538 13.42 -16.14 3.14
N ASP A 539 14.46 -15.67 3.83
CA ASP A 539 14.90 -14.30 3.73
C ASP A 539 15.44 -13.97 2.33
N TRP A 540 15.42 -12.70 1.97
CA TRP A 540 15.85 -12.23 0.65
C TRP A 540 16.70 -10.99 0.79
N LEU A 541 17.87 -10.97 0.15
CA LEU A 541 18.75 -9.81 0.04
C LEU A 541 19.30 -9.27 1.38
N TRP A 542 19.75 -10.17 2.28
CA TRP A 542 20.61 -9.79 3.40
C TRP A 542 21.97 -9.29 2.87
N PRO A 543 22.78 -8.54 3.66
CA PRO A 543 24.12 -8.15 3.23
C PRO A 543 24.94 -9.36 2.77
N ASP A 544 25.66 -9.25 1.64
CA ASP A 544 26.38 -10.32 0.94
C ASP A 544 25.53 -11.43 0.30
N ALA A 545 24.20 -11.29 0.27
CA ALA A 545 23.28 -12.31 -0.27
C ALA A 545 23.60 -12.71 -1.71
N TRP A 546 24.00 -11.77 -2.55
CA TRP A 546 24.34 -12.06 -3.97
C TRP A 546 25.55 -12.99 -4.11
N SER A 547 26.62 -12.79 -3.31
CA SER A 547 27.81 -13.64 -3.34
C SER A 547 27.53 -15.02 -2.78
N GLU A 548 26.80 -15.12 -1.68
CA GLU A 548 26.40 -16.38 -1.07
C GLU A 548 25.51 -17.21 -2.01
N ARG A 549 24.51 -16.59 -2.63
CA ARG A 549 23.63 -17.24 -3.62
C ARG A 549 24.41 -17.73 -4.85
N SER A 550 25.28 -16.91 -5.42
CA SER A 550 26.15 -17.32 -6.53
C SER A 550 27.00 -18.54 -6.17
N ALA A 551 27.53 -18.60 -4.96
CA ALA A 551 28.29 -19.75 -4.50
C ALA A 551 27.42 -21.02 -4.35
N MET A 552 26.19 -20.88 -3.86
CA MET A 552 25.24 -22.01 -3.77
C MET A 552 24.80 -22.51 -5.16
N GLU A 553 24.47 -21.59 -6.08
CA GLU A 553 24.03 -21.94 -7.44
C GLU A 553 25.13 -22.69 -8.22
N LYS A 554 26.39 -22.29 -8.05
CA LYS A 554 27.54 -23.04 -8.61
C LYS A 554 27.65 -24.48 -8.06
N GLN A 555 27.11 -24.74 -6.86
CA GLN A 555 26.99 -26.06 -6.26
C GLN A 555 25.70 -26.80 -6.65
N GLY A 556 24.87 -26.23 -7.53
CA GLY A 556 23.57 -26.78 -7.91
C GLY A 556 22.50 -26.72 -6.84
N LYS A 557 22.68 -25.88 -5.80
CA LYS A 557 21.73 -25.69 -4.71
C LYS A 557 20.83 -24.48 -4.96
N ALA A 558 19.55 -24.57 -4.57
CA ALA A 558 18.65 -23.43 -4.51
C ALA A 558 18.60 -22.87 -3.10
N LEU A 559 18.16 -21.60 -2.96
CA LEU A 559 18.03 -20.95 -1.65
C LEU A 559 17.12 -21.76 -0.71
N GLY A 560 16.01 -22.32 -1.22
CA GLY A 560 15.11 -23.17 -0.46
C GLY A 560 15.73 -24.46 0.11
N ASP A 561 16.94 -24.84 -0.33
CA ASP A 561 17.67 -26.03 0.16
C ASP A 561 18.52 -25.75 1.40
N THR A 562 18.64 -24.46 1.79
CA THR A 562 19.50 -24.09 2.90
C THR A 562 18.89 -24.41 4.24
N ARG A 563 19.75 -24.71 5.21
CA ARG A 563 19.34 -24.93 6.60
C ARG A 563 18.73 -23.68 7.23
N GLU A 564 19.22 -22.52 6.82
CA GLU A 564 18.75 -21.20 7.23
C GLU A 564 17.31 -20.94 6.75
N THR A 565 17.03 -21.22 5.48
CA THR A 565 15.67 -21.10 4.94
C THR A 565 14.68 -22.04 5.60
N LEU A 566 15.09 -23.28 5.83
CA LEU A 566 14.25 -24.25 6.53
C LEU A 566 13.94 -23.80 7.96
N PHE A 567 14.94 -23.32 8.69
CA PHE A 567 14.80 -22.75 10.03
C PHE A 567 13.83 -21.56 10.02
N PHE A 568 14.07 -20.58 9.16
CA PHE A 568 13.30 -19.35 9.10
C PHE A 568 11.82 -19.60 8.77
N ASN A 569 11.54 -20.43 7.75
CA ASN A 569 10.17 -20.77 7.38
C ASN A 569 9.42 -21.53 8.49
N ASN A 570 10.11 -22.38 9.26
CA ASN A 570 9.51 -23.05 10.41
C ASN A 570 9.23 -22.07 11.58
N CYS A 571 10.12 -21.12 11.84
CA CYS A 571 9.86 -20.05 12.80
C CYS A 571 8.68 -19.17 12.35
N HIS A 572 8.59 -18.85 11.06
CA HIS A 572 7.47 -18.10 10.53
C HIS A 572 6.15 -18.88 10.61
N TRP A 573 6.19 -20.21 10.48
CA TRP A 573 5.00 -21.05 10.68
C TRP A 573 4.51 -21.01 12.14
N ILE A 574 5.44 -21.04 13.12
CA ILE A 574 5.09 -20.82 14.54
C ILE A 574 4.43 -19.44 14.71
N TYR A 575 5.03 -18.38 14.15
CA TYR A 575 4.49 -17.02 14.19
C TYR A 575 3.08 -16.95 13.58
N SER A 576 2.86 -17.62 12.45
CA SER A 576 1.57 -17.70 11.76
C SER A 576 0.50 -18.39 12.63
N LEU A 577 0.83 -19.52 13.26
CA LEU A 577 -0.09 -20.26 14.13
C LEU A 577 -0.44 -19.46 15.40
N GLU A 578 0.52 -18.80 16.02
CA GLU A 578 0.27 -17.96 17.20
C GLU A 578 -0.60 -16.72 16.85
N THR A 579 -0.34 -16.13 15.71
CA THR A 579 -1.14 -14.99 15.23
C THR A 579 -2.57 -15.44 14.88
N ALA A 580 -2.73 -16.56 14.18
CA ALA A 580 -4.04 -17.14 13.89
C ALA A 580 -4.79 -17.55 15.15
N ALA A 581 -4.10 -18.02 16.20
CA ALA A 581 -4.70 -18.32 17.49
C ALA A 581 -5.24 -17.06 18.18
N ARG A 582 -4.53 -15.93 18.12
CA ARG A 582 -5.00 -14.64 18.62
C ARG A 582 -6.24 -14.16 17.85
N ILE A 583 -6.23 -14.27 16.53
CA ILE A 583 -7.38 -13.96 15.67
C ILE A 583 -8.58 -14.84 16.05
N ALA A 584 -8.38 -16.14 16.19
CA ALA A 584 -9.42 -17.08 16.58
C ALA A 584 -10.02 -16.75 17.97
N ASP A 585 -9.18 -16.33 18.94
CA ASP A 585 -9.66 -15.89 20.25
C ASP A 585 -10.60 -14.67 20.17
N ILE A 586 -10.20 -13.67 19.37
CA ILE A 586 -10.99 -12.45 19.15
C ILE A 586 -12.33 -12.79 18.51
N LEU A 587 -12.33 -13.71 17.54
CA LEU A 587 -13.54 -14.18 16.86
C LEU A 587 -14.37 -15.19 17.69
N GLY A 588 -13.93 -15.54 18.91
CA GLY A 588 -14.64 -16.49 19.78
C GLY A 588 -14.40 -17.96 19.48
N HIS A 589 -13.52 -18.31 18.55
CA HIS A 589 -13.21 -19.69 18.15
C HIS A 589 -12.18 -20.35 19.10
N LYS A 590 -12.49 -20.45 20.40
CA LYS A 590 -11.59 -20.88 21.47
C LYS A 590 -10.93 -22.24 21.24
N THR A 591 -11.66 -23.21 20.71
CA THR A 591 -11.12 -24.58 20.42
C THR A 591 -10.07 -24.52 19.31
N VAL A 592 -10.32 -23.74 18.26
CA VAL A 592 -9.35 -23.54 17.16
C VAL A 592 -8.10 -22.85 17.67
N ALA A 593 -8.26 -21.80 18.48
CA ALA A 593 -7.13 -21.10 19.10
C ALA A 593 -6.25 -22.04 19.92
N ALA A 594 -6.87 -22.90 20.76
CA ALA A 594 -6.14 -23.89 21.55
C ALA A 594 -5.39 -24.92 20.67
N THR A 595 -6.00 -25.35 19.55
CA THR A 595 -5.38 -26.27 18.60
C THR A 595 -4.13 -25.65 17.95
N TYR A 596 -4.23 -24.40 17.49
CA TYR A 596 -3.10 -23.69 16.89
C TYR A 596 -1.95 -23.48 17.88
N ARG A 597 -2.22 -23.08 19.13
CA ARG A 597 -1.19 -22.96 20.18
C ARG A 597 -0.50 -24.29 20.50
N LYS A 598 -1.28 -25.36 20.61
CA LYS A 598 -0.72 -26.70 20.81
C LYS A 598 0.22 -27.04 19.66
N ARG A 599 -0.23 -26.85 18.41
CA ARG A 599 0.58 -27.14 17.23
C ARG A 599 1.84 -26.29 17.18
N ALA A 600 1.76 -24.99 17.45
CA ALA A 600 2.91 -24.10 17.56
C ALA A 600 3.94 -24.60 18.60
N SER A 601 3.47 -25.10 19.75
CA SER A 601 4.34 -25.67 20.80
C SER A 601 5.08 -26.94 20.34
N GLU A 602 4.42 -27.83 19.60
CA GLU A 602 5.03 -29.05 19.06
C GLU A 602 6.13 -28.70 18.04
N ILE A 603 5.86 -27.77 17.13
CA ILE A 603 6.80 -27.28 16.12
C ILE A 603 7.98 -26.59 16.81
N ARG A 604 7.72 -25.73 17.79
CA ARG A 604 8.75 -25.00 18.56
C ARG A 604 9.76 -25.98 19.18
N LYS A 605 9.27 -27.07 19.77
CA LYS A 605 10.14 -28.12 20.33
C LYS A 605 10.99 -28.79 19.26
N ALA A 606 10.42 -29.15 18.11
CA ALA A 606 11.12 -29.81 17.02
C ALA A 606 12.19 -28.87 16.41
N VAL A 607 11.84 -27.61 16.14
CA VAL A 607 12.76 -26.61 15.57
C VAL A 607 13.91 -26.32 16.54
N HIS A 608 13.62 -26.12 17.83
CA HIS A 608 14.67 -25.90 18.83
C HIS A 608 15.65 -27.08 18.87
N THR A 609 15.15 -28.31 18.96
CA THR A 609 15.97 -29.51 19.03
C THR A 609 16.87 -29.67 17.79
N THR A 610 16.36 -29.32 16.61
CA THR A 610 17.06 -29.51 15.32
C THR A 610 18.09 -28.41 15.04
N PHE A 611 17.85 -27.18 15.43
CA PHE A 611 18.63 -26.03 14.95
C PHE A 611 19.45 -25.33 16.04
N PHE A 612 19.25 -25.62 17.31
CA PHE A 612 19.98 -24.95 18.38
C PHE A 612 21.44 -25.46 18.48
N ASP A 613 22.39 -24.51 18.49
CA ASP A 613 23.80 -24.81 18.81
C ASP A 613 24.09 -24.37 20.25
N SER A 614 24.23 -25.37 21.14
CA SER A 614 24.48 -25.13 22.57
C SER A 614 25.86 -24.56 22.88
N ARG A 615 26.83 -24.69 21.97
CA ARG A 615 28.19 -24.14 22.15
C ARG A 615 28.20 -22.62 22.03
N ASN A 616 27.38 -22.09 21.15
CA ASN A 616 27.32 -20.67 20.83
C ASN A 616 26.04 -20.00 21.34
N ASN A 617 25.11 -20.73 21.97
CA ASN A 617 23.75 -20.28 22.32
C ASN A 617 23.04 -19.63 21.13
N SER A 618 23.08 -20.26 19.97
CA SER A 618 22.69 -19.69 18.69
C SER A 618 21.82 -20.66 17.89
N TYR A 619 21.28 -20.18 16.79
CA TYR A 619 20.56 -20.97 15.79
C TYR A 619 21.23 -20.81 14.42
N VAL A 620 21.26 -21.88 13.65
CA VAL A 620 21.84 -21.95 12.30
C VAL A 620 23.18 -21.20 12.19
N ASN A 621 23.31 -20.21 11.33
CA ASN A 621 24.54 -19.41 11.15
C ASN A 621 24.69 -18.25 12.16
N GLY A 622 23.70 -18.02 13.04
CA GLY A 622 23.75 -17.01 14.08
C GLY A 622 23.54 -15.58 13.61
N TYR A 623 23.05 -15.35 12.41
CA TYR A 623 22.72 -13.99 11.93
C TYR A 623 21.68 -13.30 12.83
N PRO A 624 21.83 -11.98 13.06
CA PRO A 624 20.93 -11.22 13.94
C PRO A 624 19.45 -11.44 13.63
N SER A 625 19.08 -11.46 12.37
CA SER A 625 17.69 -11.66 11.93
C SER A 625 17.13 -13.04 12.30
N TYR A 626 17.95 -14.09 12.26
CA TYR A 626 17.52 -15.43 12.65
C TYR A 626 17.45 -15.62 14.18
N LEU A 627 18.32 -14.95 14.93
CA LEU A 627 18.22 -14.91 16.39
C LEU A 627 16.98 -14.11 16.83
N ALA A 628 16.68 -13.03 16.14
CA ALA A 628 15.51 -12.19 16.43
C ALA A 628 14.20 -12.94 16.22
N ILE A 629 13.99 -13.62 15.07
CA ILE A 629 12.77 -14.40 14.87
C ILE A 629 12.66 -15.56 15.87
N ALA A 630 13.77 -16.20 16.24
CA ALA A 630 13.77 -17.21 17.30
C ALA A 630 13.27 -16.66 18.64
N LEU A 631 13.69 -15.46 19.00
CA LEU A 631 13.24 -14.76 20.22
C LEU A 631 11.78 -14.33 20.13
N MET A 632 11.34 -13.83 18.98
CA MET A 632 9.95 -13.40 18.75
C MET A 632 8.94 -14.54 18.89
N VAL A 633 9.31 -15.75 18.44
CA VAL A 633 8.42 -16.91 18.52
C VAL A 633 8.66 -17.77 19.78
N ASP A 634 9.35 -17.25 20.78
CA ASP A 634 9.71 -17.93 22.03
C ASP A 634 10.35 -19.30 21.80
N LEU A 635 11.22 -19.41 20.78
CA LEU A 635 11.86 -20.66 20.41
C LEU A 635 12.83 -21.18 21.47
N PRO A 636 13.74 -20.35 22.07
CA PRO A 636 14.60 -20.81 23.15
C PRO A 636 13.79 -21.06 24.42
N PRO A 637 13.99 -22.18 25.12
CA PRO A 637 13.48 -22.40 26.47
C PRO A 637 13.88 -21.24 27.43
N GLU A 638 13.07 -20.99 28.43
CA GLU A 638 13.22 -19.83 29.36
C GLU A 638 14.65 -19.71 29.92
N ASN A 639 15.26 -20.82 30.35
CA ASN A 639 16.63 -20.84 30.88
C ASN A 639 17.71 -20.49 29.83
N LEU A 640 17.41 -20.48 28.54
CA LEU A 640 18.32 -20.13 27.46
C LEU A 640 17.99 -18.76 26.85
N ARG A 641 16.80 -18.20 27.07
CA ARG A 641 16.33 -16.97 26.44
C ARG A 641 17.31 -15.80 26.63
N THR A 642 17.74 -15.55 27.86
CA THR A 642 18.74 -14.51 28.17
C THR A 642 20.08 -14.74 27.47
N LYS A 643 20.52 -16.01 27.29
CA LYS A 643 21.77 -16.32 26.59
C LYS A 643 21.67 -16.02 25.09
N VAL A 644 20.51 -16.32 24.47
CA VAL A 644 20.25 -16.01 23.06
C VAL A 644 20.15 -14.49 22.85
N TRP A 645 19.53 -13.74 23.77
CA TRP A 645 19.55 -12.28 23.75
C TRP A 645 20.97 -11.70 23.80
N LYS A 646 21.81 -12.17 24.72
CA LYS A 646 23.23 -11.74 24.78
C LYS A 646 23.98 -12.10 23.49
N ARG A 647 23.65 -13.23 22.87
CA ARG A 647 24.23 -13.62 21.59
C ARG A 647 23.78 -12.66 20.47
N LEU A 648 22.52 -12.26 20.42
CA LEU A 648 22.01 -11.28 19.47
C LEU A 648 22.74 -9.93 19.63
N GLU A 649 22.87 -9.44 20.86
CA GLU A 649 23.63 -8.21 21.16
C GLU A 649 25.07 -8.28 20.68
N GLN A 650 25.76 -9.40 20.99
CA GLN A 650 27.14 -9.64 20.55
C GLN A 650 27.25 -9.68 19.02
N GLU A 651 26.29 -10.30 18.34
CA GLU A 651 26.28 -10.33 16.88
C GLU A 651 26.13 -8.90 16.30
N ILE A 652 25.20 -8.11 16.80
CA ILE A 652 24.99 -6.75 16.32
C ILE A 652 26.21 -5.87 16.62
N LEU A 653 26.58 -5.74 17.90
CA LEU A 653 27.54 -4.73 18.34
C LEU A 653 28.99 -5.10 18.01
N VAL A 654 29.36 -6.40 18.13
CA VAL A 654 30.75 -6.84 17.99
C VAL A 654 30.99 -7.42 16.60
N ASN A 655 30.25 -8.44 16.20
CA ASN A 655 30.54 -9.17 14.98
C ASN A 655 30.15 -8.38 13.73
N ARG A 656 29.06 -7.60 13.79
CA ARG A 656 28.56 -6.73 12.72
C ARG A 656 28.87 -5.24 12.97
N LYS A 657 29.62 -4.90 14.04
CA LYS A 657 30.09 -3.55 14.35
C LYS A 657 28.95 -2.50 14.38
N GLY A 658 27.78 -2.88 14.83
CA GLY A 658 26.59 -2.04 14.87
C GLY A 658 25.86 -1.91 13.54
N HIS A 659 26.17 -2.69 12.52
CA HIS A 659 25.44 -2.66 11.24
C HIS A 659 24.22 -3.57 11.25
N PHE A 660 23.22 -3.18 10.47
CA PHE A 660 22.03 -4.00 10.26
C PHE A 660 22.34 -5.25 9.43
N TRP A 661 21.85 -6.43 9.85
CA TRP A 661 22.09 -7.67 9.14
C TRP A 661 20.82 -8.51 9.00
N GLY A 662 20.09 -8.26 7.95
CA GLY A 662 18.85 -8.92 7.57
C GLY A 662 18.43 -8.50 6.19
N GLY A 663 17.63 -9.32 5.54
CA GLY A 663 17.04 -9.04 4.25
C GLY A 663 15.63 -8.44 4.38
N ILE A 664 14.78 -8.70 3.40
CA ILE A 664 13.43 -8.16 3.31
C ILE A 664 12.57 -8.70 4.44
N THR A 665 12.44 -10.03 4.53
CA THR A 665 11.53 -10.67 5.48
C THR A 665 12.15 -10.82 6.87
N ALA A 666 13.34 -11.41 6.98
CA ALA A 666 13.97 -11.62 8.29
C ALA A 666 14.49 -10.32 8.92
N GLY A 667 14.84 -9.31 8.12
CA GLY A 667 15.18 -7.96 8.60
C GLY A 667 14.00 -7.27 9.25
N SER A 668 12.79 -7.44 8.72
CA SER A 668 11.55 -6.96 9.36
C SER A 668 11.36 -7.56 10.76
N PHE A 669 11.60 -8.88 10.91
CA PHE A 669 11.54 -9.54 12.22
C PHE A 669 12.64 -9.05 13.16
N LEU A 670 13.86 -8.77 12.67
CA LEU A 670 14.93 -8.19 13.47
C LEU A 670 14.50 -6.84 14.06
N LEU A 671 14.08 -5.92 13.21
CA LEU A 671 13.66 -4.58 13.67
C LEU A 671 12.49 -4.67 14.66
N HIS A 672 11.44 -5.41 14.31
CA HIS A 672 10.25 -5.49 15.15
C HIS A 672 10.52 -6.21 16.48
N THR A 673 11.38 -7.24 16.51
CA THR A 673 11.79 -7.88 17.77
C THR A 673 12.51 -6.89 18.69
N LEU A 674 13.42 -6.09 18.16
CA LEU A 674 14.11 -5.08 18.94
C LEU A 674 13.16 -3.98 19.43
N LEU A 675 12.31 -3.46 18.55
CA LEU A 675 11.31 -2.43 18.86
C LEU A 675 10.30 -2.86 19.93
N ASP A 676 9.77 -4.08 19.82
CA ASP A 676 8.78 -4.62 20.74
C ASP A 676 9.39 -5.01 22.11
N ASN A 677 10.73 -5.17 22.19
CA ASN A 677 11.46 -5.41 23.43
C ASN A 677 12.25 -4.18 23.93
N HIS A 678 11.92 -2.98 23.46
CA HIS A 678 12.53 -1.71 23.88
C HIS A 678 14.07 -1.68 23.76
N ARG A 679 14.61 -2.35 22.69
CA ARG A 679 16.02 -2.30 22.35
C ARG A 679 16.28 -1.23 21.27
N ASP A 680 15.72 -0.06 21.53
CA ASP A 680 15.83 1.12 20.66
C ASP A 680 17.28 1.61 20.56
N ASP A 681 18.10 1.32 21.58
CA ASP A 681 19.56 1.51 21.60
C ASP A 681 20.26 0.80 20.43
N LEU A 682 19.90 -0.45 20.16
CA LEU A 682 20.45 -1.22 19.05
C LEU A 682 19.93 -0.73 17.69
N ILE A 683 18.67 -0.35 17.62
CA ILE A 683 18.10 0.20 16.38
C ILE A 683 18.78 1.53 16.04
N PHE A 684 18.96 2.41 17.03
CA PHE A 684 19.66 3.68 16.86
C PHE A 684 21.09 3.49 16.38
N GLU A 685 21.85 2.57 17.01
CA GLU A 685 23.22 2.25 16.59
C GLU A 685 23.27 1.83 15.11
N MET A 686 22.32 0.97 14.67
CA MET A 686 22.23 0.52 13.29
C MET A 686 21.79 1.62 12.33
N ALA A 687 20.84 2.47 12.74
CA ALA A 687 20.31 3.55 11.91
C ALA A 687 21.34 4.67 11.66
N MET A 688 22.27 4.87 12.60
CA MET A 688 23.33 5.89 12.50
C MET A 688 24.53 5.46 11.63
N LYS A 689 24.53 4.23 11.04
CA LYS A 689 25.59 3.79 10.13
C LYS A 689 25.45 4.45 8.77
N GLU A 690 26.48 5.15 8.36
CA GLU A 690 26.57 5.81 7.04
C GLU A 690 27.33 4.97 6.01
N ASP A 691 28.04 3.94 6.44
CA ASP A 691 28.76 2.98 5.60
C ASP A 691 27.94 1.69 5.37
N PHE A 692 28.45 0.79 4.52
CA PHE A 692 27.82 -0.50 4.18
C PHE A 692 27.93 -1.53 5.31
N PRO A 693 26.83 -2.25 5.59
CA PRO A 693 25.45 -2.04 5.16
C PRO A 693 24.71 -1.08 6.11
N GLY A 694 24.05 -0.06 5.55
CA GLY A 694 23.34 0.95 6.32
C GLY A 694 22.40 1.80 5.48
N TRP A 695 21.36 2.36 6.09
CA TRP A 695 20.47 3.31 5.40
C TRP A 695 21.21 4.56 4.96
N GLY A 696 22.18 5.06 5.75
CA GLY A 696 23.03 6.19 5.39
C GLY A 696 23.81 5.95 4.09
N ASN A 697 24.39 4.75 3.90
CA ASN A 697 25.03 4.37 2.63
C ASN A 697 24.06 4.39 1.45
N MET A 698 22.82 3.95 1.63
CA MET A 698 21.80 4.03 0.57
C MET A 698 21.46 5.49 0.22
N LEU A 699 21.36 6.36 1.21
CA LEU A 699 21.11 7.79 0.99
C LEU A 699 22.26 8.45 0.21
N GLU A 700 23.52 8.12 0.53
CA GLU A 700 24.69 8.63 -0.18
C GLU A 700 24.73 8.17 -1.66
N LYS A 701 24.43 6.89 -1.93
CA LYS A 701 24.36 6.33 -3.28
C LYS A 701 23.14 6.84 -4.06
N GLY A 702 22.22 7.49 -3.39
CA GLY A 702 20.84 7.55 -3.74
C GLY A 702 20.37 8.52 -4.78
N ASN A 703 19.20 8.18 -5.25
CA ASN A 703 18.35 8.94 -6.15
C ASN A 703 17.10 9.48 -5.41
N GLY A 704 17.15 9.54 -4.06
CA GLY A 704 16.02 9.94 -3.22
C GLY A 704 15.07 8.79 -2.85
N THR A 705 15.42 7.53 -3.16
CA THR A 705 14.66 6.33 -2.85
C THR A 705 15.56 5.23 -2.27
N LEU A 706 14.97 4.22 -1.60
CA LEU A 706 15.70 3.07 -1.07
C LEU A 706 15.85 1.98 -2.14
N PHE A 707 16.97 1.26 -2.06
CA PHE A 707 17.35 0.22 -3.01
C PHE A 707 16.79 -1.16 -2.64
N GLU A 708 16.82 -2.06 -3.62
CA GLU A 708 16.44 -3.46 -3.48
C GLU A 708 17.40 -4.24 -2.57
N ASP A 709 18.69 -3.94 -2.65
CA ASP A 709 19.76 -4.61 -1.89
C ASP A 709 20.69 -3.62 -1.21
N TRP A 710 21.35 -4.07 -0.13
CA TRP A 710 22.29 -3.26 0.66
C TRP A 710 23.48 -2.77 -0.15
N GLU A 711 23.89 -3.52 -1.18
CA GLU A 711 24.97 -3.17 -2.10
C GLU A 711 24.58 -2.11 -3.13
N CYS A 712 23.31 -1.70 -3.17
CA CYS A 712 22.76 -0.71 -4.12
C CYS A 712 22.92 -1.11 -5.59
N ARG A 713 22.87 -2.40 -5.91
CA ARG A 713 23.05 -2.95 -7.27
C ARG A 713 21.73 -3.21 -7.99
N GLY A 714 20.71 -3.67 -7.26
CA GLY A 714 19.38 -3.97 -7.79
C GLY A 714 18.58 -2.72 -8.14
N SER A 715 17.27 -2.79 -8.09
CA SER A 715 16.36 -1.66 -8.31
C SER A 715 16.70 -0.51 -7.37
N ALA A 716 16.70 0.73 -7.87
CA ALA A 716 16.95 1.91 -7.05
C ALA A 716 15.67 2.50 -6.45
N LEU A 717 14.53 1.85 -6.65
CA LEU A 717 13.23 2.12 -6.03
C LEU A 717 12.58 0.78 -5.65
N HIS A 718 12.66 0.40 -4.39
CA HIS A 718 12.18 -0.90 -3.91
C HIS A 718 11.65 -0.85 -2.48
N SER A 719 10.79 -1.81 -2.13
CA SER A 719 10.12 -1.92 -0.83
C SER A 719 10.99 -2.53 0.29
N SER A 720 12.20 -2.99 0.01
CA SER A 720 12.98 -3.94 0.81
C SER A 720 13.19 -3.56 2.28
N TYR A 721 13.57 -2.33 2.60
CA TYR A 721 14.05 -1.96 3.94
C TYR A 721 13.21 -0.85 4.59
N LEU A 722 11.93 -0.75 4.19
CA LEU A 722 11.02 0.28 4.68
C LEU A 722 10.54 0.06 6.12
N TYR A 723 10.78 -1.10 6.72
CA TYR A 723 10.38 -1.42 8.09
C TYR A 723 10.94 -0.46 9.15
N ILE A 724 12.04 0.24 8.86
CA ILE A 724 12.63 1.24 9.77
C ILE A 724 11.66 2.39 10.05
N GLY A 725 10.74 2.70 9.13
CA GLY A 725 9.81 3.82 9.25
C GLY A 725 8.85 3.73 10.44
N SER A 726 8.58 2.53 10.97
CA SER A 726 7.74 2.35 12.16
C SER A 726 8.44 2.79 13.45
N TRP A 727 9.76 2.64 13.53
CA TRP A 727 10.56 2.99 14.71
C TRP A 727 10.50 4.46 15.07
N PHE A 728 10.43 5.35 14.08
CA PHE A 728 10.43 6.80 14.30
C PHE A 728 9.25 7.27 15.14
N ILE A 729 8.05 6.79 14.84
CA ILE A 729 6.83 7.17 15.57
C ILE A 729 6.71 6.36 16.87
N GLU A 730 6.96 5.05 16.80
CA GLU A 730 6.72 4.16 17.93
C GLU A 730 7.77 4.28 19.03
N ALA A 731 9.03 4.57 18.72
CA ALA A 731 10.11 4.69 19.70
C ALA A 731 10.55 6.13 19.94
N LEU A 732 11.02 6.84 18.91
CA LEU A 732 11.51 8.20 19.08
C LEU A 732 10.36 9.16 19.45
N GLY A 733 9.22 9.04 18.78
CA GLY A 733 7.97 9.70 19.17
C GLY A 733 7.32 9.09 20.41
N GLY A 734 7.57 7.80 20.67
CA GLY A 734 7.03 7.07 21.82
C GLY A 734 5.56 6.70 21.70
N ILE A 735 4.90 6.87 20.57
CA ILE A 735 3.47 6.59 20.37
C ILE A 735 3.28 5.09 20.08
N ARG A 736 2.99 4.30 21.11
CA ARG A 736 2.90 2.83 21.02
C ARG A 736 1.48 2.35 21.28
N ARG A 737 1.01 1.40 20.47
CA ARG A 737 -0.30 0.76 20.64
C ARG A 737 -0.29 -0.21 21.82
N THR A 738 -1.32 -0.18 22.66
CA THR A 738 -1.60 -1.24 23.65
C THR A 738 -2.86 -1.99 23.28
N GLU A 739 -3.92 -1.26 22.92
CA GLU A 739 -5.18 -1.82 22.44
C GLU A 739 -5.36 -1.53 20.95
N SER A 740 -6.18 -2.34 20.29
CA SER A 740 -6.52 -2.12 18.89
C SER A 740 -7.22 -0.78 18.67
N GLY A 741 -6.86 -0.10 17.60
CA GLY A 741 -7.46 1.19 17.22
C GLY A 741 -7.02 2.39 18.05
N TYR A 742 -6.05 2.25 18.96
CA TYR A 742 -5.59 3.32 19.86
C TYR A 742 -6.66 3.80 20.88
N LYS A 743 -7.60 2.94 21.27
CA LYS A 743 -8.53 3.26 22.37
C LYS A 743 -7.78 3.54 23.68
N GLN A 744 -6.76 2.72 23.95
CA GLN A 744 -5.71 3.00 24.91
C GLN A 744 -4.34 2.84 24.23
N PHE A 745 -3.40 3.72 24.58
CA PHE A 745 -2.05 3.70 24.01
C PHE A 745 -0.99 4.13 25.04
N ILE A 746 0.26 3.92 24.72
CA ILE A 746 1.40 4.34 25.54
C ILE A 746 2.09 5.53 24.86
N ILE A 747 2.50 6.49 25.67
CA ILE A 747 3.51 7.50 25.32
C ILE A 747 4.77 7.16 26.11
N GLU A 748 5.80 6.68 25.40
CA GLU A 748 7.07 6.23 25.99
C GLU A 748 8.22 6.57 25.01
N PRO A 749 8.60 7.87 24.92
CA PRO A 749 9.66 8.28 24.03
C PRO A 749 11.01 7.73 24.51
N TRP A 750 11.82 7.26 23.56
CA TRP A 750 13.18 6.82 23.82
C TRP A 750 14.11 8.04 23.93
N ILE A 751 14.44 8.40 25.16
CA ILE A 751 15.25 9.56 25.52
C ILE A 751 16.60 9.10 26.07
N THR A 752 17.70 9.56 25.47
CA THR A 752 19.07 9.19 25.87
C THR A 752 20.05 10.31 25.46
N GLU A 753 21.19 10.38 26.13
CA GLU A 753 22.24 11.36 25.80
C GLU A 753 22.77 11.21 24.35
N LYS A 754 22.77 10.01 23.81
CA LYS A 754 23.29 9.72 22.46
C LYS A 754 22.25 9.95 21.35
N GLY A 755 20.98 9.92 21.69
CA GLY A 755 19.87 10.06 20.76
C GLY A 755 19.52 11.50 20.43
N PRO A 756 18.41 11.72 19.71
CA PRO A 756 17.91 13.06 19.48
C PRO A 756 17.63 13.77 20.80
N GLN A 757 17.81 15.07 20.84
CA GLN A 757 17.51 15.91 21.97
C GLN A 757 16.17 16.64 21.80
N GLN A 758 15.62 16.61 20.60
CA GLN A 758 14.29 17.14 20.28
C GLN A 758 13.60 16.25 19.26
N VAL A 759 12.32 15.92 19.53
CA VAL A 759 11.45 15.18 18.62
C VAL A 759 10.07 15.81 18.61
N ARG A 760 9.49 15.91 17.41
CA ARG A 760 8.07 16.18 17.16
C ARG A 760 7.47 14.99 16.45
N SER A 761 6.43 14.41 17.03
CA SER A 761 5.76 13.26 16.46
C SER A 761 4.26 13.31 16.69
N HIS A 762 3.50 12.86 15.70
CA HIS A 762 2.06 12.72 15.81
C HIS A 762 1.54 11.52 15.04
N TYR A 763 0.35 11.08 15.42
CA TYR A 763 -0.43 10.08 14.70
C TYR A 763 -1.93 10.40 14.75
N ASN A 764 -2.56 10.54 13.59
CA ASN A 764 -4.00 10.73 13.45
C ASN A 764 -4.71 9.37 13.48
N SER A 765 -5.12 8.95 14.66
CA SER A 765 -5.89 7.72 14.88
C SER A 765 -7.36 7.87 14.46
N MET A 766 -8.14 6.78 14.51
CA MET A 766 -9.59 6.82 14.30
C MET A 766 -10.32 7.71 15.32
N TYR A 767 -9.73 7.94 16.49
CA TYR A 767 -10.27 8.79 17.55
C TYR A 767 -9.81 10.25 17.45
N GLY A 768 -8.82 10.56 16.64
CA GLY A 768 -8.24 11.89 16.48
C GLY A 768 -6.72 11.91 16.63
N ASN A 769 -6.18 13.11 16.74
CA ASN A 769 -4.75 13.35 16.77
C ASN A 769 -4.12 12.99 18.11
N ILE A 770 -3.09 12.15 18.07
CA ILE A 770 -2.18 11.85 19.17
C ILE A 770 -0.88 12.61 18.90
N GLU A 771 -0.40 13.37 19.87
CA GLU A 771 0.89 14.08 19.77
C GLU A 771 1.82 13.70 20.90
N SER A 772 3.11 13.63 20.58
CA SER A 772 4.20 13.46 21.52
C SER A 772 5.37 14.31 21.06
N ASN A 773 5.47 15.53 21.59
CA ASN A 773 6.49 16.49 21.25
C ASN A 773 7.38 16.72 22.47
N TRP A 774 8.67 16.45 22.36
CA TRP A 774 9.55 16.55 23.50
C TRP A 774 10.92 17.18 23.15
N ALA A 775 11.54 17.80 24.16
CA ALA A 775 12.89 18.32 24.07
C ALA A 775 13.60 18.24 25.44
N VAL A 776 14.87 17.90 25.44
CA VAL A 776 15.75 17.95 26.61
C VAL A 776 16.67 19.16 26.49
N ASN A 777 16.53 20.11 27.39
CA ASN A 777 17.35 21.33 27.45
C ASN A 777 18.00 21.46 28.83
N SER A 778 19.33 21.47 28.86
CA SER A 778 20.08 21.61 30.13
C SER A 778 19.65 20.60 31.20
N GLY A 779 19.36 19.35 30.79
CA GLY A 779 18.95 18.27 31.68
C GLY A 779 17.47 18.32 32.12
N VAL A 780 16.67 19.21 31.55
CA VAL A 780 15.22 19.27 31.79
C VAL A 780 14.48 18.76 30.56
N LEU A 781 13.69 17.69 30.73
CA LEU A 781 12.75 17.22 29.72
C LEU A 781 11.50 18.09 29.76
N ASN A 782 11.12 18.62 28.61
CA ASN A 782 9.82 19.22 28.34
C ASN A 782 9.07 18.33 27.36
N LEU A 783 7.87 17.89 27.69
CA LEU A 783 7.08 16.96 26.91
C LEU A 783 5.63 17.46 26.80
N GLU A 784 5.17 17.69 25.58
CA GLU A 784 3.77 17.96 25.26
C GLU A 784 3.11 16.71 24.70
N VAL A 785 1.96 16.31 25.30
CA VAL A 785 1.19 15.13 24.92
C VAL A 785 -0.25 15.53 24.65
N THR A 786 -0.79 15.13 23.50
CA THR A 786 -2.22 15.23 23.19
C THR A 786 -2.86 13.85 23.16
N VAL A 787 -3.91 13.68 23.97
CA VAL A 787 -4.74 12.47 24.05
C VAL A 787 -6.11 12.78 23.47
N PRO A 788 -6.52 12.16 22.35
CA PRO A 788 -7.79 12.47 21.69
C PRO A 788 -9.00 12.14 22.56
N ALA A 789 -10.14 12.73 22.21
CA ALA A 789 -11.40 12.48 22.88
C ALA A 789 -11.74 10.98 22.90
N ASN A 790 -12.32 10.53 24.02
CA ASN A 790 -12.76 9.15 24.20
C ASN A 790 -11.65 8.09 24.16
N THR A 791 -10.41 8.49 24.45
CA THR A 791 -9.24 7.61 24.59
C THR A 791 -8.50 7.87 25.88
N THR A 792 -7.58 6.98 26.26
CA THR A 792 -6.68 7.15 27.39
C THR A 792 -5.25 6.83 27.00
N ALA A 793 -4.28 7.46 27.65
CA ALA A 793 -2.87 7.13 27.45
C ALA A 793 -2.18 6.75 28.76
N ILE A 794 -1.13 5.94 28.65
CA ILE A 794 -0.19 5.68 29.73
C ILE A 794 1.12 6.37 29.38
N LEU A 795 1.43 7.48 30.02
CA LEU A 795 2.72 8.14 29.90
C LEU A 795 3.74 7.41 30.77
N LYS A 796 4.83 6.95 30.19
CA LYS A 796 5.93 6.32 30.92
C LYS A 796 7.18 7.18 30.82
N LEU A 797 7.75 7.51 31.97
CA LEU A 797 9.00 8.24 32.12
C LEU A 797 9.95 7.46 33.01
N SER A 798 11.23 7.39 32.65
CA SER A 798 12.30 6.73 33.40
C SER A 798 13.48 7.67 33.60
N ASP A 799 14.31 7.37 34.60
CA ASP A 799 15.53 8.11 34.93
C ASP A 799 15.30 9.61 35.17
N ILE A 800 14.22 9.94 35.85
CA ILE A 800 13.79 11.30 36.17
C ILE A 800 13.87 11.59 37.69
N ASP A 801 13.99 12.85 38.04
CA ASP A 801 13.79 13.33 39.41
C ASP A 801 12.30 13.61 39.65
N LEU A 802 11.64 12.65 40.30
CA LEU A 802 10.18 12.68 40.53
C LEU A 802 9.69 13.90 41.33
N GLU A 803 10.54 14.53 42.15
CA GLU A 803 10.21 15.73 42.92
C GLU A 803 10.07 16.97 42.06
N THR A 804 10.68 16.95 40.88
CA THR A 804 10.65 18.06 39.90
C THR A 804 9.53 17.90 38.88
N LEU A 805 8.81 16.74 38.84
CA LEU A 805 7.80 16.47 37.83
C LEU A 805 6.58 17.37 38.00
N LYS A 806 6.30 18.17 36.96
CA LYS A 806 5.16 19.09 36.89
C LYS A 806 4.32 18.82 35.64
N GLU A 807 3.05 19.22 35.71
CA GLU A 807 2.18 19.44 34.56
C GLU A 807 1.75 20.92 34.57
N GLY A 808 2.10 21.68 33.53
CA GLY A 808 2.00 23.13 33.57
C GLY A 808 2.82 23.72 34.72
N ASP A 809 2.21 24.57 35.52
CA ASP A 809 2.83 25.19 36.67
C ASP A 809 2.63 24.39 37.99
N SER A 810 1.83 23.32 37.97
CA SER A 810 1.44 22.52 39.13
C SER A 810 2.25 21.22 39.22
N ILE A 811 2.37 20.67 40.43
CA ILE A 811 2.87 19.30 40.59
C ILE A 811 1.89 18.33 39.91
N TRP A 812 2.42 17.31 39.25
CA TRP A 812 1.61 16.38 38.47
C TRP A 812 0.43 15.73 39.26
N LYS A 813 0.54 15.56 40.58
CA LYS A 813 -0.50 14.98 41.44
C LYS A 813 -1.77 15.84 41.55
N GLU A 814 -1.65 17.12 41.25
CA GLU A 814 -2.76 18.09 41.30
C GLU A 814 -3.34 18.33 39.90
N ALA A 815 -2.73 17.78 38.86
CA ALA A 815 -3.15 18.00 37.49
C ALA A 815 -4.46 17.25 37.16
N LYS A 816 -5.41 17.97 36.59
CA LYS A 816 -6.70 17.39 36.17
C LYS A 816 -6.47 16.38 35.02
N GLY A 817 -7.06 15.20 35.16
CA GLY A 817 -6.96 14.14 34.16
C GLY A 817 -5.67 13.32 34.21
N VAL A 818 -4.81 13.59 35.21
CA VAL A 818 -3.57 12.84 35.44
C VAL A 818 -3.72 12.02 36.73
N SER A 819 -3.37 10.76 36.70
CA SER A 819 -3.34 9.91 37.88
C SER A 819 -2.18 8.93 37.84
N LEU A 820 -1.76 8.49 39.03
CA LEU A 820 -0.70 7.50 39.13
C LEU A 820 -1.20 6.13 38.60
N TYR A 821 -0.49 5.57 37.62
CA TYR A 821 -0.69 4.19 37.17
C TYR A 821 0.26 3.24 37.89
N THR A 822 1.57 3.45 37.80
CA THR A 822 2.60 2.70 38.56
C THR A 822 3.82 3.58 38.84
N GLN A 823 4.54 3.26 39.92
CA GLN A 823 5.86 3.87 40.21
C GLN A 823 6.83 2.80 40.69
N LYS A 824 8.05 2.79 40.13
CA LYS A 824 9.11 1.87 40.55
C LYS A 824 10.47 2.56 40.47
N GLY A 825 11.02 2.87 41.64
CA GLY A 825 12.30 3.60 41.72
C GLY A 825 12.19 4.99 41.06
N LYS A 826 13.07 5.24 40.06
CA LYS A 826 13.10 6.48 39.28
C LYS A 826 12.22 6.47 38.02
N ALA A 827 11.39 5.44 37.85
CA ALA A 827 10.43 5.32 36.76
C ALA A 827 9.01 5.54 37.25
N ILE A 828 8.21 6.27 36.49
CA ILE A 828 6.79 6.51 36.75
C ILE A 828 5.95 6.23 35.50
N SER A 829 4.76 5.69 35.73
CA SER A 829 3.73 5.61 34.71
C SER A 829 2.52 6.39 35.18
N LEU A 830 2.03 7.30 34.36
CA LEU A 830 0.84 8.12 34.62
C LEU A 830 -0.27 7.74 33.65
N ALA A 831 -1.48 7.58 34.19
CA ALA A 831 -2.67 7.44 33.34
C ALA A 831 -3.18 8.84 32.99
N LEU A 832 -3.35 9.11 31.69
CA LEU A 832 -3.83 10.37 31.14
C LEU A 832 -5.21 10.17 30.54
N GLN A 833 -6.15 11.04 30.91
CA GLN A 833 -7.44 11.17 30.24
C GLN A 833 -7.31 11.98 28.95
N SER A 834 -8.40 12.11 28.17
CA SER A 834 -8.46 13.00 27.01
C SER A 834 -8.07 14.43 27.37
N GLY A 835 -7.18 15.05 26.63
CA GLY A 835 -6.67 16.40 26.88
C GLY A 835 -5.28 16.65 26.30
N THR A 836 -4.78 17.85 26.47
CA THR A 836 -3.40 18.22 26.14
C THR A 836 -2.67 18.56 27.43
N TYR A 837 -1.50 17.95 27.61
CA TYR A 837 -0.67 18.03 28.81
C TYR A 837 0.72 18.55 28.48
N ARG A 838 1.33 19.34 29.37
CA ARG A 838 2.69 19.86 29.26
C ARG A 838 3.49 19.50 30.49
N PHE A 839 4.21 18.40 30.38
CA PHE A 839 5.09 17.93 31.46
C PHE A 839 6.47 18.58 31.39
N SER A 840 7.01 18.90 32.57
CA SER A 840 8.43 19.28 32.71
C SER A 840 9.03 18.49 33.89
N VAL A 841 10.25 17.99 33.70
CA VAL A 841 10.95 17.19 34.71
C VAL A 841 12.45 17.21 34.52
N THR A 842 13.20 17.25 35.60
CA THR A 842 14.67 17.12 35.56
C THR A 842 15.06 15.66 35.31
N MET A 843 15.91 15.43 34.32
CA MET A 843 16.50 14.11 34.03
C MET A 843 17.65 13.86 35.04
N ASN A 844 17.76 12.65 35.56
CA ASN A 844 18.91 12.31 36.41
C ASN A 844 20.19 12.28 35.58
N SER A 845 21.25 12.92 36.05
CA SER A 845 22.57 12.85 35.43
C SER A 845 23.13 11.43 35.57
N GLY A 846 23.30 10.75 34.44
CA GLY A 846 23.81 9.37 34.38
C GLY A 846 23.02 8.42 33.51
N LEU A 847 22.38 8.89 32.44
CA LEU A 847 21.86 8.06 31.36
C LEU A 847 23.00 7.34 30.67
N GLN A 848 23.30 6.07 31.10
CA GLN A 848 24.27 5.17 30.43
C GLN A 848 23.64 4.45 29.24
#